data_21b246835cd60e4b1734425acdfac73f
#
_entry.id   21b246835cd60e4b1734425acdfac73f
#
_cell.length_a   1.000
_cell.length_b   1.000
_cell.length_c   1.000
_cell.angle_alpha   90.00
_cell.angle_beta   90.00
_cell.angle_gamma   90.00
#
_symmetry.space_group_name_H-M   'P 1'
#
loop_
_entity.id
_entity.type
_entity.pdbx_description
1 polymer ?
#
loop_
_entity_poly.entity_id
_entity_poly.type
_entity_poly.pdbx_seq_one_letter_code
_entity_poly.pdbx_strand_id
1 'polypeptide(L)'
;MIPRFIPAPEDADDFNTDLWSKFLLTLLTLVRSGTLALETFAEQKRRAVWKIAGDVREQGADLLQRSWDAIGWESSPDDQNRYGIARLGGYQVQYVPNLVAPIVELCLSVHEGLRCVAVRILQTMIVSEWTLSEDLSVIQAEMINCLDLMFKSKNFGEGTLQKLFVDELLLLFEPLSRQPNDQLWDAVRDMVSTVGELLDLLGAVHSPDQTESSRIMHTLQLMDFLKGMRKEDMFVRYVHQLANLQAQLHNPTEAGLALQLHADLYSWEKTMVESLADPRFPEQSSFERKEQLYFEMIKFYEEGKAWDCALACYRELADRYEHHYYDFAKLARTQRSMAKIYEAISKGDRHASRYFRVVYKGMGFAPSLRDKQFIFEASAEDRQSMFTDRMRQQHPSAQIVSSGDIEDVEGQYLQISAVSPYRDLNHRVYQQSRVPQSIREYLLSSRSDRFAVTSKRHSPTSEISDQWVEKTIYNTKEAFPNILRRSEIISSSILSLSPLETAIERTIRKTSELGSFEKRVQDGDETSLKSLIDTIQSSIDASSASTVAKYRRLLPDPGENSDNDSVEIRALDPIENSLKLALVDHASTLKHCVTLLSRFDVDTTSLSEGLSKTFAPELAILNPQLDRPSRAASAPASPSLTAAIPSVPPTDVAPLQNGTPVSPPSQSSSDLRQKGGRLGLAFLKSPPKASVPSTNGNLHSPPPSSSTDTGSEARASLDGSSAVRSVASEDPRPGTAVSGRSGRVRKRLSLLGIGRSGSREAEKTRAKAGVGGMGGVMEEKSG
;
A
#
# COMPACT_ATOMS: atom_id res chain seq x y z
N MET A 1 -23.86 -28.11 44.79
CA MET A 1 -23.53 -26.74 45.28
C MET A 1 -24.02 -25.66 44.30
N ILE A 2 -23.78 -25.82 43.02
CA ILE A 2 -24.15 -24.85 41.94
C ILE A 2 -25.59 -24.31 42.08
N PRO A 3 -26.66 -25.12 42.22
CA PRO A 3 -28.02 -24.60 42.29
C PRO A 3 -28.33 -23.65 43.44
N ARG A 4 -27.48 -23.60 44.48
CA ARG A 4 -27.69 -22.69 45.64
C ARG A 4 -27.29 -21.24 45.36
N PHE A 5 -26.59 -20.99 44.25
CA PHE A 5 -26.13 -19.66 43.85
C PHE A 5 -26.92 -19.10 42.69
N ILE A 6 -28.03 -19.76 42.32
CA ILE A 6 -28.89 -19.36 41.22
C ILE A 6 -30.25 -19.01 41.85
N PRO A 7 -30.64 -17.73 41.84
CA PRO A 7 -31.97 -17.30 42.27
C PRO A 7 -33.03 -17.84 41.30
N ALA A 8 -34.25 -17.87 41.78
CA ALA A 8 -35.41 -18.18 40.93
C ALA A 8 -35.55 -17.14 39.80
N PRO A 9 -36.11 -17.49 38.66
CA PRO A 9 -36.33 -16.49 37.53
C PRO A 9 -37.10 -15.24 37.95
N GLU A 10 -37.87 -15.34 38.99
CA GLU A 10 -38.69 -14.26 39.58
C GLU A 10 -37.84 -13.25 40.36
N ASP A 11 -36.67 -13.72 40.91
CA ASP A 11 -35.70 -12.95 41.69
C ASP A 11 -34.44 -12.69 40.88
N ALA A 12 -34.57 -12.45 39.58
CA ALA A 12 -33.45 -12.33 38.63
C ALA A 12 -32.44 -11.21 39.00
N ASP A 13 -32.89 -10.18 39.70
CA ASP A 13 -32.04 -9.08 40.17
C ASP A 13 -31.05 -9.51 41.27
N ASP A 14 -31.30 -10.60 41.99
CA ASP A 14 -30.40 -11.17 43.00
C ASP A 14 -29.28 -12.04 42.42
N PHE A 15 -29.22 -12.22 41.12
CA PHE A 15 -28.17 -12.98 40.44
C PHE A 15 -26.83 -12.27 40.47
N ASN A 16 -25.85 -12.89 41.14
CA ASN A 16 -24.52 -12.32 41.28
C ASN A 16 -23.67 -12.58 40.02
N THR A 17 -23.77 -11.68 39.06
CA THR A 17 -23.08 -11.75 37.75
C THR A 17 -21.57 -11.78 37.90
N ASP A 18 -21.00 -10.98 38.83
CA ASP A 18 -19.56 -10.90 39.06
C ASP A 18 -18.97 -12.19 39.62
N LEU A 19 -19.69 -12.83 40.57
CA LEU A 19 -19.25 -14.12 41.13
C LEU A 19 -19.19 -15.20 40.03
N TRP A 20 -20.25 -15.29 39.23
CA TRP A 20 -20.33 -16.27 38.13
C TRP A 20 -19.32 -15.97 37.02
N SER A 21 -19.11 -14.70 36.68
CA SER A 21 -18.07 -14.30 35.74
C SER A 21 -16.67 -14.76 36.19
N LYS A 22 -16.33 -14.49 37.45
CA LYS A 22 -15.04 -14.94 38.04
C LYS A 22 -14.92 -16.46 38.05
N PHE A 23 -16.00 -17.17 38.38
CA PHE A 23 -16.00 -18.62 38.41
C PHE A 23 -15.78 -19.19 37.00
N LEU A 24 -16.56 -18.74 35.99
CA LEU A 24 -16.46 -19.21 34.61
C LEU A 24 -15.08 -18.87 34.01
N LEU A 25 -14.60 -17.64 34.18
CA LEU A 25 -13.27 -17.24 33.70
C LEU A 25 -12.15 -18.04 34.33
N THR A 26 -12.26 -18.33 35.65
CA THR A 26 -11.26 -19.15 36.34
C THR A 26 -11.27 -20.59 35.81
N LEU A 27 -12.47 -21.17 35.63
CA LEU A 27 -12.61 -22.51 35.09
C LEU A 27 -12.05 -22.60 33.63
N LEU A 28 -12.42 -21.64 32.77
CA LEU A 28 -11.92 -21.55 31.39
C LEU A 28 -10.39 -21.40 31.35
N THR A 29 -9.82 -20.56 32.22
CA THR A 29 -8.36 -20.40 32.34
C THR A 29 -7.68 -21.67 32.79
N LEU A 30 -8.28 -22.41 33.76
CA LEU A 30 -7.75 -23.66 34.25
C LEU A 30 -7.73 -24.75 33.19
N VAL A 31 -8.87 -24.99 32.52
CA VAL A 31 -8.98 -26.07 31.51
C VAL A 31 -8.12 -25.79 30.26
N ARG A 32 -7.83 -24.50 29.98
CA ARG A 32 -6.95 -24.06 28.90
C ARG A 32 -5.46 -24.17 29.26
N SER A 33 -5.13 -24.36 30.51
CA SER A 33 -3.73 -24.37 30.95
C SER A 33 -2.91 -25.45 30.27
N GLY A 34 -1.82 -25.07 29.60
CA GLY A 34 -0.87 -26.01 29.00
C GLY A 34 -0.24 -26.99 29.98
N THR A 35 -0.33 -26.72 31.30
CA THR A 35 0.13 -27.64 32.33
C THR A 35 -0.75 -28.88 32.46
N LEU A 36 -1.98 -28.84 31.97
CA LEU A 36 -2.92 -29.95 31.93
C LEU A 36 -2.87 -30.72 30.58
N ALA A 37 -2.16 -30.21 29.59
CA ALA A 37 -2.07 -30.80 28.26
C ALA A 37 -1.22 -32.07 28.28
N LEU A 38 -1.88 -33.22 28.42
CA LEU A 38 -1.22 -34.54 28.51
C LEU A 38 -0.40 -34.87 27.27
N GLU A 39 -0.81 -34.40 26.11
CA GLU A 39 -0.14 -34.55 24.81
C GLU A 39 1.28 -33.97 24.80
N THR A 40 1.54 -32.93 25.60
CA THR A 40 2.85 -32.31 25.69
C THR A 40 3.82 -33.04 26.61
N PHE A 41 3.34 -34.01 27.41
CA PHE A 41 4.19 -34.73 28.37
C PHE A 41 4.96 -35.85 27.70
N ALA A 42 6.20 -36.07 28.16
CA ALA A 42 6.96 -37.25 27.83
C ALA A 42 6.16 -38.52 28.18
N GLU A 43 6.28 -39.59 27.37
CA GLU A 43 5.45 -40.76 27.44
C GLU A 43 5.32 -41.39 28.84
N GLN A 44 6.43 -41.48 29.56
CA GLN A 44 6.42 -42.03 30.92
C GLN A 44 5.61 -41.19 31.89
N LYS A 45 5.78 -39.85 31.81
CA LYS A 45 5.01 -38.91 32.63
C LYS A 45 3.54 -38.94 32.26
N ARG A 46 3.22 -38.96 30.97
CA ARG A 46 1.85 -39.08 30.46
C ARG A 46 1.14 -40.33 30.98
N ARG A 47 1.79 -41.49 30.89
CA ARG A 47 1.24 -42.77 31.41
C ARG A 47 1.04 -42.74 32.92
N ALA A 48 1.96 -42.12 33.68
CA ALA A 48 1.84 -42.01 35.12
C ALA A 48 0.67 -41.11 35.53
N VAL A 49 0.54 -39.91 34.93
CA VAL A 49 -0.57 -39.00 35.20
C VAL A 49 -1.90 -39.61 34.77
N TRP A 50 -1.97 -40.25 33.59
CA TRP A 50 -3.18 -40.95 33.13
C TRP A 50 -3.64 -42.00 34.11
N LYS A 51 -2.70 -42.78 34.68
CA LYS A 51 -3.02 -43.86 35.63
C LYS A 51 -3.53 -43.34 36.97
N ILE A 52 -3.08 -42.17 37.41
CA ILE A 52 -3.41 -41.58 38.70
C ILE A 52 -4.71 -40.75 38.66
N ALA A 53 -4.85 -39.89 37.64
CA ALA A 53 -5.91 -38.88 37.59
C ALA A 53 -6.75 -38.91 36.30
N GLY A 54 -6.31 -39.64 35.30
CA GLY A 54 -6.89 -39.55 33.95
C GLY A 54 -6.57 -38.17 33.31
N ASP A 55 -7.39 -37.76 32.36
CA ASP A 55 -7.35 -36.39 31.83
C ASP A 55 -8.32 -35.52 32.62
N VAL A 56 -7.75 -34.61 33.41
CA VAL A 56 -8.52 -33.69 34.26
C VAL A 56 -9.36 -32.73 33.40
N ARG A 57 -8.97 -32.49 32.15
CA ARG A 57 -9.72 -31.66 31.21
C ARG A 57 -11.09 -32.24 30.87
N GLU A 58 -11.26 -33.54 30.86
CA GLU A 58 -12.55 -34.21 30.69
C GLU A 58 -13.53 -33.81 31.81
N GLN A 59 -13.05 -33.84 33.06
CA GLN A 59 -13.84 -33.44 34.23
C GLN A 59 -14.13 -31.90 34.17
N GLY A 60 -13.15 -31.13 33.65
CA GLY A 60 -13.30 -29.71 33.43
C GLY A 60 -14.37 -29.38 32.39
N ALA A 61 -14.40 -30.15 31.29
CA ALA A 61 -15.39 -29.98 30.22
C ALA A 61 -16.81 -30.31 30.74
N ASP A 62 -16.98 -31.41 31.50
CA ASP A 62 -18.25 -31.78 32.10
C ASP A 62 -18.71 -30.75 33.16
N LEU A 63 -17.78 -30.20 33.96
CA LEU A 63 -18.10 -29.13 34.89
C LEU A 63 -18.52 -27.86 34.16
N LEU A 64 -17.82 -27.50 33.09
CA LEU A 64 -18.13 -26.32 32.29
C LEU A 64 -19.55 -26.42 31.67
N GLN A 65 -19.85 -27.58 31.04
CA GLN A 65 -21.18 -27.83 30.48
C GLN A 65 -22.27 -27.71 31.54
N ARG A 66 -22.13 -28.44 32.66
CA ARG A 66 -23.12 -28.41 33.75
C ARG A 66 -23.27 -27.02 34.37
N SER A 67 -22.18 -26.27 34.51
CA SER A 67 -22.24 -24.91 35.05
C SER A 67 -22.95 -23.96 34.11
N TRP A 68 -22.70 -24.11 32.79
CA TRP A 68 -23.35 -23.31 31.76
C TRP A 68 -24.85 -23.62 31.68
N ASP A 69 -25.21 -24.90 31.64
CA ASP A 69 -26.60 -25.35 31.62
C ASP A 69 -27.37 -24.91 32.87
N ALA A 70 -26.71 -24.87 34.04
CA ALA A 70 -27.34 -24.47 35.29
C ALA A 70 -27.83 -23.03 35.28
N ILE A 71 -27.14 -22.11 34.60
CA ILE A 71 -27.52 -20.70 34.49
C ILE A 71 -28.45 -20.41 33.32
N GLY A 72 -28.75 -21.41 32.50
CA GLY A 72 -29.73 -21.33 31.42
C GLY A 72 -31.14 -21.71 31.89
N TRP A 73 -32.13 -21.14 31.24
CA TRP A 73 -33.55 -21.49 31.48
C TRP A 73 -33.94 -22.68 30.60
N GLU A 74 -35.01 -23.36 30.99
CA GLU A 74 -35.54 -24.46 30.18
C GLU A 74 -36.10 -23.91 28.86
N SER A 75 -35.64 -24.49 27.76
CA SER A 75 -36.11 -24.13 26.42
C SER A 75 -37.55 -24.53 26.19
N SER A 76 -38.28 -23.78 25.37
CA SER A 76 -39.59 -24.23 24.93
C SER A 76 -39.49 -25.52 24.12
N PRO A 77 -40.53 -26.36 24.06
CA PRO A 77 -40.51 -27.58 23.24
C PRO A 77 -40.24 -27.29 21.76
N ASP A 78 -40.67 -26.12 21.27
CA ASP A 78 -40.44 -25.70 19.90
C ASP A 78 -38.96 -25.32 19.66
N ASP A 79 -38.35 -24.58 20.60
CA ASP A 79 -36.91 -24.23 20.53
C ASP A 79 -36.03 -25.48 20.69
N GLN A 80 -36.45 -26.42 21.56
CA GLN A 80 -35.72 -27.66 21.73
C GLN A 80 -35.75 -28.52 20.45
N ASN A 81 -36.88 -28.58 19.77
CA ASN A 81 -36.98 -29.28 18.50
C ASN A 81 -36.24 -28.56 17.38
N ARG A 82 -36.17 -27.22 17.41
CA ARG A 82 -35.55 -26.42 16.38
C ARG A 82 -34.03 -26.40 16.51
N TYR A 83 -33.51 -26.20 17.70
CA TYR A 83 -32.08 -25.97 17.95
C TYR A 83 -31.37 -27.16 18.60
N GLY A 84 -32.10 -28.14 19.09
CA GLY A 84 -31.53 -29.27 19.85
C GLY A 84 -30.98 -28.87 21.21
N ILE A 85 -31.34 -27.71 21.75
CA ILE A 85 -30.81 -27.13 22.98
C ILE A 85 -31.86 -27.23 24.08
N ALA A 86 -31.51 -27.94 25.18
CA ALA A 86 -32.42 -28.14 26.30
C ALA A 86 -32.52 -26.90 27.23
N ARG A 87 -31.45 -26.09 27.31
CA ARG A 87 -31.39 -24.88 28.15
C ARG A 87 -30.82 -23.71 27.38
N LEU A 88 -31.57 -22.62 27.29
CA LEU A 88 -31.25 -21.48 26.46
C LEU A 88 -31.62 -20.17 27.18
N GLY A 89 -30.83 -19.15 26.96
CA GLY A 89 -31.13 -17.82 27.50
C GLY A 89 -30.91 -17.72 29.01
N GLY A 90 -31.83 -17.10 29.72
CA GLY A 90 -31.69 -16.87 31.16
C GLY A 90 -30.47 -16.01 31.52
N TYR A 91 -29.74 -16.43 32.55
CA TYR A 91 -28.54 -15.71 32.99
C TYR A 91 -27.34 -15.87 32.04
N GLN A 92 -27.38 -16.85 31.10
CA GLN A 92 -26.32 -17.04 30.08
C GLN A 92 -26.10 -15.79 29.22
N VAL A 93 -27.17 -15.06 28.95
CA VAL A 93 -27.16 -13.87 28.08
C VAL A 93 -26.25 -12.77 28.60
N GLN A 94 -26.07 -12.69 29.92
CA GLN A 94 -25.20 -11.67 30.55
C GLN A 94 -23.72 -11.83 30.20
N TYR A 95 -23.32 -13.03 29.73
CA TYR A 95 -21.94 -13.37 29.39
C TYR A 95 -21.62 -13.27 27.91
N VAL A 96 -22.60 -12.93 27.08
CA VAL A 96 -22.39 -12.52 25.70
C VAL A 96 -22.22 -11.00 25.67
N PRO A 97 -21.14 -10.44 25.13
CA PRO A 97 -20.03 -11.04 24.38
C PRO A 97 -18.81 -11.47 25.23
N ASN A 98 -18.77 -11.21 26.50
CA ASN A 98 -17.55 -11.25 27.35
C ASN A 98 -16.86 -12.62 27.38
N LEU A 99 -17.61 -13.72 27.26
CA LEU A 99 -17.05 -15.07 27.26
C LEU A 99 -16.91 -15.67 25.85
N VAL A 100 -17.27 -14.95 24.79
CA VAL A 100 -17.13 -15.46 23.41
C VAL A 100 -15.66 -15.78 23.10
N ALA A 101 -14.76 -14.84 23.38
CA ALA A 101 -13.34 -15.06 23.10
C ALA A 101 -12.74 -16.27 23.85
N PRO A 102 -12.89 -16.43 25.18
CA PRO A 102 -12.40 -17.63 25.87
C PRO A 102 -13.03 -18.95 25.38
N ILE A 103 -14.29 -18.93 24.95
CA ILE A 103 -14.96 -20.13 24.41
C ILE A 103 -14.42 -20.44 23.01
N VAL A 104 -14.23 -19.46 22.14
CA VAL A 104 -13.63 -19.65 20.81
C VAL A 104 -12.21 -20.23 20.90
N GLU A 105 -11.41 -19.80 21.88
CA GLU A 105 -10.10 -20.40 22.15
C GLU A 105 -10.20 -21.90 22.47
N LEU A 106 -11.23 -22.32 23.22
CA LEU A 106 -11.47 -23.75 23.52
C LEU A 106 -12.03 -24.52 22.33
N CYS A 107 -12.79 -23.87 21.42
CA CYS A 107 -13.26 -24.49 20.18
C CYS A 107 -12.09 -24.93 19.29
N LEU A 108 -10.91 -24.33 19.46
CA LEU A 108 -9.69 -24.71 18.75
C LEU A 108 -8.75 -25.61 19.57
N SER A 109 -9.25 -26.18 20.69
CA SER A 109 -8.48 -27.09 21.55
C SER A 109 -8.21 -28.43 20.87
N VAL A 110 -7.02 -28.98 21.08
CA VAL A 110 -6.66 -30.35 20.70
C VAL A 110 -7.52 -31.37 21.45
N HIS A 111 -7.96 -31.06 22.68
CA HIS A 111 -8.78 -31.94 23.51
C HIS A 111 -10.23 -31.97 23.02
N GLU A 112 -10.67 -33.10 22.49
CA GLU A 112 -11.98 -33.29 21.86
C GLU A 112 -13.16 -32.95 22.81
N GLY A 113 -13.13 -33.41 24.04
CA GLY A 113 -14.20 -33.15 25.01
C GLY A 113 -14.38 -31.66 25.31
N LEU A 114 -13.26 -30.89 25.44
CA LEU A 114 -13.33 -29.44 25.59
C LEU A 114 -13.85 -28.75 24.34
N ARG A 115 -13.39 -29.18 23.16
CA ARG A 115 -13.83 -28.62 21.89
C ARG A 115 -15.34 -28.77 21.68
N CYS A 116 -15.85 -30.00 21.83
CA CYS A 116 -17.27 -30.28 21.65
C CYS A 116 -18.15 -29.49 22.62
N VAL A 117 -17.75 -29.36 23.89
CA VAL A 117 -18.48 -28.56 24.87
C VAL A 117 -18.43 -27.07 24.52
N ALA A 118 -17.27 -26.57 24.12
CA ALA A 118 -17.10 -25.16 23.75
C ALA A 118 -17.95 -24.79 22.53
N VAL A 119 -18.01 -25.63 21.48
CA VAL A 119 -18.81 -25.41 20.28
C VAL A 119 -20.31 -25.40 20.62
N ARG A 120 -20.77 -26.29 21.52
CA ARG A 120 -22.17 -26.27 22.02
C ARG A 120 -22.49 -25.01 22.81
N ILE A 121 -21.59 -24.56 23.70
CA ILE A 121 -21.77 -23.30 24.43
C ILE A 121 -21.85 -22.12 23.45
N LEU A 122 -20.96 -22.10 22.45
CA LEU A 122 -20.99 -21.08 21.40
C LEU A 122 -22.32 -21.11 20.62
N GLN A 123 -22.84 -22.30 20.29
CA GLN A 123 -24.18 -22.44 19.70
C GLN A 123 -25.26 -21.77 20.58
N THR A 124 -25.28 -22.01 21.90
CA THR A 124 -26.25 -21.38 22.80
C THR A 124 -26.11 -19.86 22.83
N MET A 125 -24.88 -19.34 22.77
CA MET A 125 -24.61 -17.91 22.69
C MET A 125 -25.15 -17.30 21.39
N ILE A 126 -24.91 -17.96 20.26
CA ILE A 126 -25.40 -17.52 18.93
C ILE A 126 -26.91 -17.48 18.90
N VAL A 127 -27.57 -18.56 19.33
CA VAL A 127 -29.06 -18.60 19.35
C VAL A 127 -29.64 -17.57 20.31
N SER A 128 -29.01 -17.36 21.49
CA SER A 128 -29.47 -16.36 22.45
C SER A 128 -29.31 -14.95 21.92
N GLU A 129 -28.20 -14.62 21.26
CA GLU A 129 -27.97 -13.29 20.69
C GLU A 129 -28.94 -13.03 19.53
N TRP A 130 -29.12 -14.01 18.65
CA TRP A 130 -30.10 -13.92 17.57
C TRP A 130 -31.53 -13.68 18.05
N THR A 131 -31.95 -14.41 19.10
CA THR A 131 -33.30 -14.25 19.69
C THR A 131 -33.52 -12.85 20.28
N LEU A 132 -32.41 -12.18 20.70
CA LEU A 132 -32.47 -10.86 21.33
C LEU A 132 -32.38 -9.69 20.36
N SER A 133 -31.53 -9.81 19.36
CA SER A 133 -31.13 -8.70 18.49
C SER A 133 -31.36 -8.93 17.00
N GLU A 134 -31.66 -10.17 16.60
CA GLU A 134 -31.68 -10.60 15.19
C GLU A 134 -30.36 -10.24 14.46
N ASP A 135 -29.24 -10.10 15.20
CA ASP A 135 -27.93 -9.70 14.68
C ASP A 135 -26.82 -10.49 15.37
N LEU A 136 -25.86 -11.01 14.58
CA LEU A 136 -24.69 -11.75 15.05
C LEU A 136 -23.40 -10.93 15.03
N SER A 137 -23.47 -9.66 14.66
CA SER A 137 -22.29 -8.80 14.47
C SER A 137 -21.42 -8.68 15.71
N VAL A 138 -22.00 -8.73 16.91
CA VAL A 138 -21.28 -8.65 18.18
C VAL A 138 -20.44 -9.91 18.42
N ILE A 139 -21.05 -11.09 18.21
CA ILE A 139 -20.34 -12.39 18.35
C ILE A 139 -19.26 -12.50 17.29
N GLN A 140 -19.58 -12.20 16.04
CA GLN A 140 -18.63 -12.20 14.93
C GLN A 140 -17.43 -11.27 15.21
N ALA A 141 -17.68 -10.09 15.76
CA ALA A 141 -16.63 -9.15 16.11
C ALA A 141 -15.67 -9.70 17.17
N GLU A 142 -16.20 -10.35 18.21
CA GLU A 142 -15.38 -10.93 19.27
C GLU A 142 -14.64 -12.19 18.77
N MET A 143 -15.24 -13.00 17.91
CA MET A 143 -14.57 -14.13 17.24
C MET A 143 -13.37 -13.66 16.42
N ILE A 144 -13.56 -12.65 15.57
CA ILE A 144 -12.50 -12.09 14.73
C ILE A 144 -11.36 -11.56 15.59
N ASN A 145 -11.66 -10.79 16.65
CA ASN A 145 -10.67 -10.24 17.57
C ASN A 145 -9.89 -11.35 18.29
N CYS A 146 -10.58 -12.40 18.75
CA CYS A 146 -9.98 -13.53 19.42
C CYS A 146 -9.03 -14.29 18.50
N LEU A 147 -9.47 -14.64 17.30
CA LEU A 147 -8.66 -15.38 16.33
C LEU A 147 -7.38 -14.63 15.96
N ASP A 148 -7.48 -13.35 15.69
CA ASP A 148 -6.31 -12.53 15.41
C ASP A 148 -5.30 -12.50 16.58
N LEU A 149 -5.78 -12.35 17.82
CA LEU A 149 -4.92 -12.40 19.01
C LEU A 149 -4.25 -13.77 19.19
N MET A 150 -4.96 -14.85 18.90
CA MET A 150 -4.39 -16.20 18.95
C MET A 150 -3.26 -16.38 17.93
N PHE A 151 -3.45 -15.94 16.71
CA PHE A 151 -2.40 -16.00 15.70
C PHE A 151 -1.20 -15.12 16.06
N LYS A 152 -1.42 -13.94 16.62
CA LYS A 152 -0.36 -13.05 17.13
C LYS A 152 0.46 -13.71 18.25
N SER A 153 -0.19 -14.40 19.18
CA SER A 153 0.46 -15.09 20.31
C SER A 153 1.09 -16.43 19.93
N LYS A 154 0.97 -16.87 18.68
CA LYS A 154 1.39 -18.20 18.19
C LYS A 154 0.74 -19.37 18.96
N ASN A 155 -0.42 -19.14 19.56
CA ASN A 155 -1.20 -20.14 20.28
C ASN A 155 -2.32 -20.74 19.43
N PHE A 156 -2.18 -20.72 18.12
CA PHE A 156 -3.17 -21.30 17.22
C PHE A 156 -2.89 -22.79 17.02
N GLY A 157 -3.96 -23.56 17.00
CA GLY A 157 -3.92 -24.99 16.70
C GLY A 157 -3.54 -25.30 15.25
N GLU A 158 -3.34 -26.56 14.94
CA GLU A 158 -3.13 -27.02 13.58
C GLU A 158 -4.29 -26.60 12.67
N GLY A 159 -4.02 -26.34 11.39
CA GLY A 159 -5.04 -25.94 10.41
C GLY A 159 -6.21 -26.93 10.27
N THR A 160 -6.00 -28.21 10.64
CA THR A 160 -7.04 -29.21 10.75
C THR A 160 -8.07 -28.91 11.83
N LEU A 161 -7.63 -28.39 12.99
CA LEU A 161 -8.54 -28.01 14.09
C LEU A 161 -9.40 -26.80 13.72
N GLN A 162 -8.85 -25.88 12.94
CA GLN A 162 -9.59 -24.72 12.44
C GLN A 162 -10.74 -25.13 11.52
N LYS A 163 -10.48 -26.07 10.62
CA LYS A 163 -11.53 -26.65 9.74
C LYS A 163 -12.56 -27.44 10.54
N LEU A 164 -12.11 -28.27 11.49
CA LEU A 164 -13.01 -29.01 12.36
C LEU A 164 -13.92 -28.08 13.16
N PHE A 165 -13.42 -26.96 13.68
CA PHE A 165 -14.24 -25.99 14.39
C PHE A 165 -15.32 -25.38 13.51
N VAL A 166 -14.97 -24.96 12.29
CA VAL A 166 -15.91 -24.41 11.30
C VAL A 166 -16.98 -25.44 10.94
N ASP A 167 -16.56 -26.66 10.65
CA ASP A 167 -17.44 -27.77 10.25
C ASP A 167 -18.34 -28.20 11.41
N GLU A 168 -17.83 -28.36 12.63
CA GLU A 168 -18.61 -28.72 13.82
C GLU A 168 -19.64 -27.67 14.16
N LEU A 169 -19.29 -26.37 14.05
CA LEU A 169 -20.25 -25.29 14.31
C LEU A 169 -21.35 -25.29 13.27
N LEU A 170 -21.03 -25.43 11.99
CA LEU A 170 -22.01 -25.45 10.91
C LEU A 170 -22.94 -26.67 11.02
N LEU A 171 -22.41 -27.84 11.40
CA LEU A 171 -23.15 -29.07 11.59
C LEU A 171 -24.25 -28.94 12.66
N LEU A 172 -23.98 -28.19 13.74
CA LEU A 172 -24.97 -27.98 14.80
C LEU A 172 -26.18 -27.16 14.32
N PHE A 173 -26.02 -26.33 13.30
CA PHE A 173 -27.09 -25.53 12.70
C PHE A 173 -27.67 -26.16 11.41
N GLU A 174 -27.11 -27.26 10.91
CA GLU A 174 -27.60 -27.96 9.72
C GLU A 174 -29.12 -28.28 9.74
N PRO A 175 -29.70 -28.68 10.90
CA PRO A 175 -31.16 -28.94 10.96
C PRO A 175 -32.02 -27.76 10.51
N LEU A 176 -31.54 -26.50 10.66
CA LEU A 176 -32.24 -25.28 10.21
C LEU A 176 -32.26 -25.15 8.69
N SER A 177 -31.28 -25.73 8.00
CA SER A 177 -31.20 -25.69 6.53
C SER A 177 -32.39 -26.33 5.82
N ARG A 178 -33.12 -27.21 6.55
CA ARG A 178 -34.32 -27.88 6.05
C ARG A 178 -35.54 -26.97 5.97
N GLN A 179 -35.49 -25.82 6.61
CA GLN A 179 -36.56 -24.83 6.56
C GLN A 179 -36.23 -23.80 5.46
N PRO A 180 -37.08 -23.61 4.47
CA PRO A 180 -36.86 -22.61 3.43
C PRO A 180 -36.88 -21.20 4.03
N ASN A 181 -35.82 -20.40 3.76
CA ASN A 181 -35.67 -19.01 4.20
C ASN A 181 -35.55 -18.83 5.73
N ASP A 182 -34.84 -19.71 6.42
CA ASP A 182 -34.50 -19.51 7.82
C ASP A 182 -33.38 -18.43 7.93
N GLN A 183 -33.75 -17.28 8.48
CA GLN A 183 -32.84 -16.12 8.60
C GLN A 183 -31.63 -16.40 9.50
N LEU A 184 -31.82 -17.20 10.56
CA LEU A 184 -30.70 -17.57 11.43
C LEU A 184 -29.71 -18.48 10.70
N TRP A 185 -30.22 -19.45 9.92
CA TRP A 185 -29.35 -20.30 9.11
C TRP A 185 -28.49 -19.49 8.15
N ASP A 186 -29.10 -18.53 7.43
CA ASP A 186 -28.37 -17.68 6.50
C ASP A 186 -27.34 -16.81 7.23
N ALA A 187 -27.70 -16.21 8.37
CA ALA A 187 -26.78 -15.40 9.18
C ALA A 187 -25.61 -16.22 9.74
N VAL A 188 -25.87 -17.43 10.23
CA VAL A 188 -24.81 -18.32 10.74
C VAL A 188 -23.90 -18.78 9.62
N ARG A 189 -24.44 -19.16 8.47
CA ARG A 189 -23.65 -19.57 7.30
C ARG A 189 -22.72 -18.45 6.85
N ASP A 190 -23.21 -17.21 6.78
CA ASP A 190 -22.43 -16.05 6.37
C ASP A 190 -21.35 -15.70 7.41
N MET A 191 -21.68 -15.79 8.70
CA MET A 191 -20.72 -15.61 9.80
C MET A 191 -19.61 -16.68 9.74
N VAL A 192 -19.97 -17.96 9.59
CA VAL A 192 -19.05 -19.09 9.55
C VAL A 192 -18.16 -19.01 8.29
N SER A 193 -18.73 -18.61 7.15
CA SER A 193 -17.96 -18.36 5.92
C SER A 193 -16.93 -17.26 6.11
N THR A 194 -17.31 -16.15 6.75
CA THR A 194 -16.41 -15.03 7.06
C THR A 194 -15.29 -15.46 8.03
N VAL A 195 -15.62 -16.23 9.04
CA VAL A 195 -14.63 -16.77 10.00
C VAL A 195 -13.68 -17.75 9.30
N GLY A 196 -14.19 -18.60 8.42
CA GLY A 196 -13.38 -19.52 7.62
C GLY A 196 -12.38 -18.80 6.72
N GLU A 197 -12.84 -17.77 6.00
CA GLU A 197 -11.98 -16.92 5.17
C GLU A 197 -10.90 -16.22 5.99
N LEU A 198 -11.26 -15.68 7.16
CA LEU A 198 -10.30 -15.07 8.08
C LEU A 198 -9.23 -16.07 8.54
N LEU A 199 -9.64 -17.29 8.91
CA LEU A 199 -8.72 -18.33 9.35
C LEU A 199 -7.74 -18.74 8.24
N ASP A 200 -8.22 -18.88 7.01
CA ASP A 200 -7.39 -19.18 5.85
C ASP A 200 -6.38 -18.04 5.58
N LEU A 201 -6.81 -16.78 5.63
CA LEU A 201 -5.96 -15.61 5.44
C LEU A 201 -4.92 -15.46 6.55
N LEU A 202 -5.32 -15.61 7.82
CA LEU A 202 -4.40 -15.57 8.97
C LEU A 202 -3.39 -16.72 8.91
N GLY A 203 -3.86 -17.93 8.57
CA GLY A 203 -3.01 -19.10 8.36
C GLY A 203 -2.00 -18.87 7.25
N ALA A 204 -2.45 -18.26 6.14
CA ALA A 204 -1.58 -17.90 5.04
C ALA A 204 -0.51 -16.87 5.43
N VAL A 205 -0.85 -15.83 6.19
CA VAL A 205 0.10 -14.78 6.63
C VAL A 205 1.14 -15.30 7.62
N HIS A 206 0.74 -16.21 8.52
CA HIS A 206 1.59 -16.68 9.62
C HIS A 206 2.30 -18.02 9.34
N SER A 207 2.10 -18.62 8.16
CA SER A 207 2.78 -19.87 7.78
C SER A 207 4.31 -19.69 7.74
N PRO A 208 5.08 -20.60 8.36
CA PRO A 208 6.54 -20.50 8.41
C PRO A 208 7.21 -20.78 7.05
N ASP A 209 6.57 -21.56 6.19
CA ASP A 209 7.14 -22.07 4.94
C ASP A 209 6.99 -21.12 3.74
N GLN A 210 6.52 -19.90 3.98
CA GLN A 210 6.22 -18.97 2.90
C GLN A 210 7.41 -18.12 2.48
N THR A 211 7.47 -17.84 1.16
CA THR A 211 8.34 -16.82 0.63
C THR A 211 7.90 -15.41 1.07
N GLU A 212 8.84 -14.49 1.20
CA GLU A 212 8.55 -13.11 1.59
C GLU A 212 7.53 -12.44 0.67
N SER A 213 7.63 -12.67 -0.64
CA SER A 213 6.67 -12.15 -1.62
C SER A 213 5.25 -12.70 -1.42
N SER A 214 5.12 -13.97 -1.06
CA SER A 214 3.81 -14.58 -0.74
C SER A 214 3.23 -14.00 0.54
N ARG A 215 4.07 -13.79 1.55
CA ARG A 215 3.65 -13.17 2.82
C ARG A 215 3.13 -11.75 2.61
N ILE A 216 3.83 -10.93 1.82
CA ILE A 216 3.38 -9.58 1.46
C ILE A 216 2.01 -9.64 0.77
N MET A 217 1.84 -10.55 -0.20
CA MET A 217 0.57 -10.70 -0.92
C MET A 217 -0.57 -11.13 0.00
N HIS A 218 -0.35 -12.15 0.85
CA HIS A 218 -1.39 -12.60 1.79
C HIS A 218 -1.71 -11.53 2.84
N THR A 219 -0.72 -10.75 3.29
CA THR A 219 -0.96 -9.62 4.19
C THR A 219 -1.85 -8.56 3.53
N LEU A 220 -1.63 -8.25 2.25
CA LEU A 220 -2.50 -7.33 1.51
C LEU A 220 -3.93 -7.88 1.35
N GLN A 221 -4.08 -9.18 1.06
CA GLN A 221 -5.40 -9.83 0.99
C GLN A 221 -6.13 -9.78 2.33
N LEU A 222 -5.42 -10.07 3.43
CA LEU A 222 -5.97 -9.93 4.78
C LEU A 222 -6.38 -8.48 5.10
N MET A 223 -5.58 -7.51 4.69
CA MET A 223 -5.90 -6.10 4.89
C MET A 223 -7.14 -5.68 4.10
N ASP A 224 -7.31 -6.12 2.86
CA ASP A 224 -8.51 -5.86 2.06
C ASP A 224 -9.75 -6.48 2.71
N PHE A 225 -9.65 -7.71 3.21
CA PHE A 225 -10.70 -8.38 3.98
C PHE A 225 -11.08 -7.57 5.23
N LEU A 226 -10.09 -7.17 6.05
CA LEU A 226 -10.31 -6.39 7.27
C LEU A 226 -10.93 -5.02 7.00
N LYS A 227 -10.55 -4.38 5.91
CA LYS A 227 -11.13 -3.12 5.44
C LYS A 227 -12.62 -3.31 5.07
N GLY A 228 -12.95 -4.40 4.36
CA GLY A 228 -14.32 -4.78 4.06
C GLY A 228 -15.16 -4.98 5.33
N MET A 229 -14.57 -5.57 6.36
CA MET A 229 -15.19 -5.80 7.68
C MET A 229 -15.18 -4.57 8.59
N ARG A 230 -14.64 -3.42 8.17
CA ARG A 230 -14.50 -2.18 8.96
C ARG A 230 -13.75 -2.37 10.29
N LYS A 231 -12.76 -3.27 10.30
CA LYS A 231 -11.89 -3.53 11.46
C LYS A 231 -10.62 -2.69 11.36
N GLU A 232 -10.78 -1.37 11.57
CA GLU A 232 -9.70 -0.38 11.36
C GLU A 232 -8.48 -0.63 12.25
N ASP A 233 -8.66 -0.99 13.53
CA ASP A 233 -7.55 -1.25 14.46
C ASP A 233 -6.66 -2.40 13.99
N MET A 234 -7.28 -3.49 13.53
CA MET A 234 -6.56 -4.63 12.99
C MET A 234 -5.89 -4.27 11.67
N PHE A 235 -6.61 -3.59 10.77
CA PHE A 235 -6.09 -3.12 9.49
C PHE A 235 -4.82 -2.29 9.70
N VAL A 236 -4.86 -1.27 10.57
CA VAL A 236 -3.72 -0.41 10.89
C VAL A 236 -2.52 -1.20 11.41
N ARG A 237 -2.76 -2.18 12.26
CA ARG A 237 -1.70 -3.04 12.78
C ARG A 237 -1.00 -3.83 11.67
N TYR A 238 -1.76 -4.43 10.75
CA TYR A 238 -1.18 -5.16 9.60
C TYR A 238 -0.49 -4.23 8.61
N VAL A 239 -0.96 -2.98 8.43
CA VAL A 239 -0.24 -1.94 7.68
C VAL A 239 1.16 -1.73 8.24
N HIS A 240 1.29 -1.54 9.56
CA HIS A 240 2.59 -1.32 10.19
C HIS A 240 3.47 -2.59 10.19
N GLN A 241 2.88 -3.78 10.31
CA GLN A 241 3.61 -5.04 10.14
C GLN A 241 4.17 -5.15 8.71
N LEU A 242 3.38 -4.81 7.70
CA LEU A 242 3.80 -4.80 6.31
C LEU A 242 4.91 -3.77 6.06
N ALA A 243 4.77 -2.55 6.58
CA ALA A 243 5.80 -1.51 6.46
C ALA A 243 7.12 -1.95 7.11
N ASN A 244 7.06 -2.55 8.31
CA ASN A 244 8.23 -3.09 8.97
C ASN A 244 8.87 -4.26 8.20
N LEU A 245 8.07 -5.15 7.62
CA LEU A 245 8.56 -6.25 6.78
C LEU A 245 9.29 -5.69 5.56
N GLN A 246 8.71 -4.73 4.86
CA GLN A 246 9.34 -4.09 3.70
C GLN A 246 10.65 -3.36 4.08
N ALA A 247 10.67 -2.68 5.22
CA ALA A 247 11.90 -2.03 5.72
C ALA A 247 13.01 -3.05 6.04
N GLN A 248 12.67 -4.20 6.64
CA GLN A 248 13.61 -5.30 6.89
C GLN A 248 14.16 -5.92 5.60
N LEU A 249 13.37 -5.94 4.54
CA LEU A 249 13.76 -6.39 3.20
C LEU A 249 14.54 -5.36 2.39
N HIS A 250 14.92 -4.24 3.01
CA HIS A 250 15.59 -3.12 2.36
C HIS A 250 14.79 -2.50 1.20
N ASN A 251 13.46 -2.48 1.32
CA ASN A 251 12.54 -1.86 0.40
C ASN A 251 11.87 -0.63 1.05
N PRO A 252 12.59 0.46 1.31
CA PRO A 252 12.03 1.60 2.04
C PRO A 252 10.91 2.31 1.29
N THR A 253 10.96 2.37 -0.04
CA THR A 253 9.88 2.98 -0.82
C THR A 253 8.55 2.27 -0.59
N GLU A 254 8.55 0.93 -0.62
CA GLU A 254 7.39 0.08 -0.41
C GLU A 254 6.89 0.15 1.03
N ALA A 255 7.80 0.34 2.01
CA ALA A 255 7.43 0.61 3.39
C ALA A 255 6.67 1.94 3.53
N GLY A 256 7.11 2.99 2.84
CA GLY A 256 6.39 4.26 2.78
C GLY A 256 5.01 4.14 2.12
N LEU A 257 4.91 3.37 1.01
CA LEU A 257 3.63 3.11 0.34
C LEU A 257 2.67 2.29 1.22
N ALA A 258 3.19 1.37 2.04
CA ALA A 258 2.37 0.66 3.01
C ALA A 258 1.80 1.63 4.07
N LEU A 259 2.62 2.53 4.65
CA LEU A 259 2.15 3.53 5.60
C LEU A 259 1.13 4.50 5.01
N GLN A 260 1.17 4.75 3.70
CA GLN A 260 0.17 5.57 3.03
C GLN A 260 -1.24 5.01 3.22
N LEU A 261 -1.42 3.68 3.24
CA LEU A 261 -2.71 3.05 3.49
C LEU A 261 -3.30 3.42 4.86
N HIS A 262 -2.45 3.61 5.87
CA HIS A 262 -2.88 4.11 7.18
C HIS A 262 -3.19 5.61 7.14
N ALA A 263 -2.35 6.41 6.48
CA ALA A 263 -2.56 7.84 6.35
C ALA A 263 -3.85 8.21 5.60
N ASP A 264 -4.26 7.35 4.65
CA ASP A 264 -5.48 7.53 3.85
C ASP A 264 -6.79 7.33 4.64
N LEU A 265 -6.71 6.76 5.86
CA LEU A 265 -7.86 6.67 6.77
C LEU A 265 -8.21 8.04 7.38
N TYR A 266 -7.30 8.99 7.41
CA TYR A 266 -7.47 10.27 8.08
C TYR A 266 -7.66 11.43 7.10
N SER A 267 -8.56 12.34 7.48
CA SER A 267 -8.74 13.62 6.80
C SER A 267 -7.81 14.69 7.39
N TRP A 268 -7.60 15.78 6.64
CA TRP A 268 -6.87 16.97 7.12
C TRP A 268 -7.76 17.88 7.98
N GLU A 269 -8.53 17.29 8.91
CA GLU A 269 -9.42 18.00 9.81
C GLU A 269 -8.93 17.92 11.26
N LYS A 270 -9.46 18.79 12.12
CA LYS A 270 -9.16 18.79 13.57
C LYS A 270 -10.10 17.90 14.36
N THR A 271 -10.70 16.89 13.74
CA THR A 271 -11.51 15.89 14.44
C THR A 271 -10.59 15.05 15.33
N MET A 272 -11.00 14.86 16.58
CA MET A 272 -10.25 14.02 17.53
C MET A 272 -10.43 12.54 17.16
N VAL A 273 -9.33 11.82 17.16
CA VAL A 273 -9.25 10.38 16.87
C VAL A 273 -8.76 9.65 18.12
N GLU A 274 -9.42 8.55 18.46
CA GLU A 274 -9.10 7.74 19.63
C GLU A 274 -7.65 7.22 19.59
N SER A 275 -7.12 6.95 20.78
CA SER A 275 -5.79 6.37 20.92
C SER A 275 -5.74 4.95 20.36
N LEU A 276 -4.66 4.61 19.67
CA LEU A 276 -4.37 3.24 19.22
C LEU A 276 -3.36 2.59 20.15
N ALA A 277 -3.59 1.33 20.49
CA ALA A 277 -2.70 0.57 21.37
C ALA A 277 -1.53 -0.06 20.61
N ASP A 278 -1.76 -0.52 19.39
CA ASP A 278 -0.77 -1.20 18.54
C ASP A 278 -1.04 -0.87 17.03
N PRO A 279 -0.23 -0.04 16.38
CA PRO A 279 0.88 0.75 16.95
C PRO A 279 0.43 1.83 17.93
N ARG A 280 1.31 2.25 18.82
CA ARG A 280 0.95 3.23 19.85
C ARG A 280 0.83 4.62 19.27
N PHE A 281 -0.39 5.09 19.19
CA PHE A 281 -0.71 6.48 18.90
C PHE A 281 -1.54 7.06 20.03
N PRO A 282 -1.21 8.25 20.56
CA PRO A 282 -2.03 8.91 21.56
C PRO A 282 -3.35 9.40 20.96
N GLU A 283 -4.30 9.76 21.80
CA GLU A 283 -5.46 10.54 21.37
C GLU A 283 -4.97 11.89 20.86
N GLN A 284 -5.27 12.19 19.60
CA GLN A 284 -4.80 13.38 18.90
C GLN A 284 -5.74 13.73 17.74
N SER A 285 -5.57 14.91 17.15
CA SER A 285 -6.38 15.28 15.99
C SER A 285 -6.02 14.42 14.76
N SER A 286 -7.01 14.21 13.90
CA SER A 286 -6.83 13.55 12.61
C SER A 286 -5.70 14.19 11.79
N PHE A 287 -5.61 15.52 11.83
CA PHE A 287 -4.51 16.28 11.20
C PHE A 287 -3.14 15.88 11.75
N GLU A 288 -2.95 15.88 13.10
CA GLU A 288 -1.66 15.57 13.72
C GLU A 288 -1.23 14.13 13.44
N ARG A 289 -2.18 13.19 13.45
CA ARG A 289 -1.90 11.79 13.11
C ARG A 289 -1.47 11.64 11.67
N LYS A 290 -2.19 12.25 10.74
CA LYS A 290 -1.84 12.24 9.32
C LYS A 290 -0.50 12.92 9.06
N GLU A 291 -0.24 14.07 9.70
CA GLU A 291 1.03 14.78 9.62
C GLU A 291 2.20 13.91 10.09
N GLN A 292 2.05 13.23 11.23
CA GLN A 292 3.08 12.30 11.75
C GLN A 292 3.37 11.17 10.75
N LEU A 293 2.32 10.53 10.22
CA LEU A 293 2.47 9.46 9.23
C LEU A 293 3.16 9.97 7.96
N TYR A 294 2.83 11.17 7.49
CA TYR A 294 3.50 11.77 6.34
C TYR A 294 4.99 11.99 6.57
N PHE A 295 5.42 12.39 7.77
CA PHE A 295 6.85 12.48 8.08
C PHE A 295 7.54 11.12 8.09
N GLU A 296 6.88 10.07 8.59
CA GLU A 296 7.41 8.71 8.55
C GLU A 296 7.50 8.20 7.09
N MET A 297 6.47 8.42 6.28
CA MET A 297 6.47 8.09 4.85
C MET A 297 7.58 8.82 4.09
N ILE A 298 7.73 10.13 4.30
CA ILE A 298 8.76 10.95 3.67
C ILE A 298 10.15 10.41 3.99
N LYS A 299 10.40 10.05 5.26
CA LYS A 299 11.68 9.45 5.67
C LYS A 299 11.99 8.19 4.85
N PHE A 300 11.02 7.29 4.69
CA PHE A 300 11.18 6.09 3.87
C PHE A 300 11.36 6.41 2.38
N TYR A 301 10.64 7.38 1.85
CA TYR A 301 10.79 7.78 0.44
C TYR A 301 12.13 8.46 0.18
N GLU A 302 12.65 9.24 1.11
CA GLU A 302 14.00 9.86 1.00
C GLU A 302 15.09 8.79 1.07
N GLU A 303 14.96 7.79 1.97
CA GLU A 303 15.86 6.65 2.08
C GLU A 303 15.87 5.81 0.80
N GLY A 304 14.69 5.53 0.23
CA GLY A 304 14.50 4.81 -1.03
C GLY A 304 14.76 5.65 -2.28
N LYS A 305 15.10 6.94 -2.13
CA LYS A 305 15.28 7.89 -3.25
C LYS A 305 14.07 7.95 -4.18
N ALA A 306 12.88 7.70 -3.66
CA ALA A 306 11.61 7.83 -4.35
C ALA A 306 11.15 9.30 -4.31
N TRP A 307 11.91 10.16 -5.01
CA TRP A 307 11.78 11.62 -4.94
C TRP A 307 10.41 12.14 -5.34
N ASP A 308 9.74 11.48 -6.27
CA ASP A 308 8.38 11.81 -6.72
C ASP A 308 7.34 11.60 -5.62
N CYS A 309 7.43 10.49 -4.87
CA CYS A 309 6.56 10.21 -3.73
C CYS A 309 6.82 11.18 -2.57
N ALA A 310 8.10 11.42 -2.25
CA ALA A 310 8.48 12.39 -1.21
C ALA A 310 7.99 13.81 -1.55
N LEU A 311 8.20 14.26 -2.80
CA LEU A 311 7.72 15.57 -3.27
C LEU A 311 6.20 15.67 -3.26
N ALA A 312 5.47 14.60 -3.55
CA ALA A 312 4.01 14.59 -3.48
C ALA A 312 3.53 14.86 -2.04
N CYS A 313 4.10 14.13 -1.06
CA CYS A 313 3.79 14.34 0.35
C CYS A 313 4.15 15.76 0.82
N TYR A 314 5.34 16.27 0.46
CA TYR A 314 5.75 17.62 0.82
C TYR A 314 4.88 18.70 0.19
N ARG A 315 4.43 18.56 -1.05
CA ARG A 315 3.53 19.52 -1.71
C ARG A 315 2.18 19.57 -1.00
N GLU A 316 1.64 18.42 -0.64
CA GLU A 316 0.38 18.37 0.10
C GLU A 316 0.51 19.00 1.48
N LEU A 317 1.59 18.71 2.24
CA LEU A 317 1.87 19.39 3.51
C LEU A 317 2.04 20.90 3.34
N ALA A 318 2.77 21.35 2.31
CA ALA A 318 2.97 22.76 2.03
C ALA A 318 1.65 23.47 1.74
N ASP A 319 0.78 22.88 0.92
CA ASP A 319 -0.56 23.40 0.64
C ASP A 319 -1.39 23.55 1.92
N ARG A 320 -1.36 22.53 2.81
CA ARG A 320 -2.08 22.60 4.08
C ARG A 320 -1.53 23.66 5.02
N TYR A 321 -0.21 23.79 5.14
CA TYR A 321 0.40 24.84 5.98
C TYR A 321 0.15 26.25 5.45
N GLU A 322 0.13 26.43 4.14
CA GLU A 322 -0.06 27.75 3.52
C GLU A 322 -1.51 28.21 3.53
N HIS A 323 -2.45 27.36 3.13
CA HIS A 323 -3.82 27.78 2.85
C HIS A 323 -4.83 27.45 3.96
N HIS A 324 -4.52 26.47 4.85
CA HIS A 324 -5.49 25.99 5.84
C HIS A 324 -5.07 26.30 7.30
N TYR A 325 -3.78 26.20 7.61
CA TYR A 325 -3.27 26.35 8.98
C TYR A 325 -2.45 27.62 9.18
N TYR A 326 -1.97 28.24 8.10
CA TYR A 326 -1.13 29.44 8.11
C TYR A 326 0.13 29.29 8.97
N ASP A 327 0.69 28.06 9.06
CA ASP A 327 1.95 27.78 9.75
C ASP A 327 3.14 27.97 8.81
N PHE A 328 3.54 29.23 8.65
CA PHE A 328 4.65 29.61 7.77
C PHE A 328 6.01 29.08 8.26
N ALA A 329 6.15 28.74 9.56
CA ALA A 329 7.38 28.15 10.06
C ALA A 329 7.54 26.70 9.57
N LYS A 330 6.48 25.89 9.62
CA LYS A 330 6.46 24.54 9.03
C LYS A 330 6.57 24.62 7.51
N LEU A 331 5.86 25.53 6.86
CA LEU A 331 5.95 25.74 5.41
C LEU A 331 7.40 26.02 4.96
N ALA A 332 8.10 26.94 5.63
CA ALA A 332 9.48 27.27 5.30
C ALA A 332 10.44 26.08 5.46
N ARG A 333 10.21 25.19 6.43
CA ARG A 333 10.98 23.93 6.58
C ARG A 333 10.72 22.98 5.44
N THR A 334 9.44 22.76 5.11
CA THR A 334 8.98 21.90 4.02
C THR A 334 9.57 22.34 2.68
N GLN A 335 9.52 23.63 2.35
CA GLN A 335 10.10 24.17 1.12
C GLN A 335 11.62 23.98 1.05
N ARG A 336 12.35 24.13 2.17
CA ARG A 336 13.80 23.84 2.20
C ARG A 336 14.10 22.37 1.96
N SER A 337 13.29 21.46 2.48
CA SER A 337 13.43 20.01 2.22
C SER A 337 13.14 19.68 0.77
N MET A 338 12.09 20.27 0.18
CA MET A 338 11.81 20.13 -1.26
C MET A 338 12.98 20.63 -2.12
N ALA A 339 13.58 21.78 -1.76
CA ALA A 339 14.74 22.32 -2.49
C ALA A 339 15.92 21.31 -2.52
N LYS A 340 16.21 20.65 -1.39
CA LYS A 340 17.25 19.60 -1.32
C LYS A 340 16.95 18.43 -2.25
N ILE A 341 15.68 18.01 -2.33
CA ILE A 341 15.28 16.93 -3.23
C ILE A 341 15.46 17.35 -4.70
N TYR A 342 15.08 18.58 -5.07
CA TYR A 342 15.31 19.08 -6.42
C TYR A 342 16.81 19.16 -6.77
N GLU A 343 17.66 19.52 -5.81
CA GLU A 343 19.11 19.47 -5.99
C GLU A 343 19.61 18.02 -6.19
N ALA A 344 19.09 17.05 -5.41
CA ALA A 344 19.43 15.64 -5.57
C ALA A 344 18.99 15.09 -6.94
N ILE A 345 17.79 15.43 -7.41
CA ILE A 345 17.30 15.08 -8.75
C ILE A 345 18.22 15.68 -9.82
N SER A 346 18.62 16.95 -9.68
CA SER A 346 19.52 17.62 -10.63
C SER A 346 20.87 16.96 -10.71
N LYS A 347 21.41 16.47 -9.57
CA LYS A 347 22.66 15.70 -9.49
C LYS A 347 22.54 14.26 -10.03
N GLY A 348 21.32 13.80 -10.29
CA GLY A 348 21.08 12.40 -10.74
C GLY A 348 21.30 11.36 -9.63
N ASP A 349 21.07 11.74 -8.37
CA ASP A 349 21.25 10.85 -7.22
C ASP A 349 20.11 9.83 -7.09
N ARG A 350 19.96 8.97 -8.11
CA ARG A 350 19.05 7.83 -8.12
C ARG A 350 19.60 6.72 -9.00
N HIS A 351 19.50 5.49 -8.55
CA HIS A 351 19.72 4.32 -9.41
C HIS A 351 18.39 3.93 -10.05
N ALA A 352 18.35 3.86 -11.37
CA ALA A 352 17.16 3.43 -12.09
C ALA A 352 16.91 1.94 -11.83
N SER A 353 15.74 1.58 -11.34
CA SER A 353 15.30 0.19 -11.19
C SER A 353 15.30 -0.54 -12.54
N ARG A 354 15.51 -1.84 -12.52
CA ARG A 354 15.35 -2.71 -13.69
C ARG A 354 13.98 -3.37 -13.66
N TYR A 355 13.46 -3.64 -14.84
CA TYR A 355 12.14 -4.23 -14.98
C TYR A 355 12.20 -5.48 -15.84
N PHE A 356 11.45 -6.51 -15.43
CA PHE A 356 11.36 -7.78 -16.12
C PHE A 356 9.90 -8.16 -16.35
N ARG A 357 9.58 -8.54 -17.57
CA ARG A 357 8.28 -9.13 -17.89
C ARG A 357 8.36 -10.62 -17.64
N VAL A 358 7.43 -11.14 -16.87
CA VAL A 358 7.25 -12.56 -16.56
C VAL A 358 5.89 -13.00 -17.07
N VAL A 359 5.88 -14.04 -17.88
CA VAL A 359 4.65 -14.68 -18.38
C VAL A 359 4.53 -16.03 -17.70
N TYR A 360 3.39 -16.28 -17.10
CA TYR A 360 3.04 -17.54 -16.45
C TYR A 360 2.18 -18.36 -17.41
N LYS A 361 2.65 -19.54 -17.79
CA LYS A 361 1.96 -20.43 -18.72
C LYS A 361 1.85 -21.83 -18.14
N GLY A 362 0.71 -22.49 -18.39
CA GLY A 362 0.48 -23.90 -18.06
C GLY A 362 -0.45 -24.14 -16.87
N MET A 363 -1.04 -25.34 -16.86
CA MET A 363 -2.09 -25.74 -15.91
C MET A 363 -1.60 -25.92 -14.47
N GLY A 364 -0.29 -26.07 -14.27
CA GLY A 364 0.30 -26.26 -12.94
C GLY A 364 0.34 -24.99 -12.07
N PHE A 365 0.05 -23.81 -12.62
CA PHE A 365 -0.06 -22.60 -11.82
C PHE A 365 -1.45 -22.42 -11.25
N ALA A 366 -1.53 -21.75 -10.08
CA ALA A 366 -2.80 -21.35 -9.50
C ALA A 366 -3.61 -20.48 -10.48
N PRO A 367 -4.95 -20.55 -10.47
CA PRO A 367 -5.82 -19.78 -11.37
C PRO A 367 -5.55 -18.27 -11.37
N SER A 368 -5.08 -17.72 -10.23
CA SER A 368 -4.72 -16.30 -10.08
C SER A 368 -3.48 -15.88 -10.88
N LEU A 369 -2.60 -16.80 -11.25
CA LEU A 369 -1.36 -16.56 -12.00
C LEU A 369 -1.40 -17.12 -13.42
N ARG A 370 -2.21 -18.15 -13.67
CA ARG A 370 -2.28 -18.86 -14.94
C ARG A 370 -2.61 -17.92 -16.09
N ASP A 371 -1.82 -18.02 -17.16
CA ASP A 371 -1.96 -17.25 -18.40
C ASP A 371 -1.86 -15.73 -18.24
N LYS A 372 -1.42 -15.26 -17.09
CA LYS A 372 -1.18 -13.86 -16.80
C LYS A 372 0.25 -13.44 -17.03
N GLN A 373 0.42 -12.17 -17.26
CA GLN A 373 1.69 -11.51 -17.50
C GLN A 373 1.88 -10.38 -16.50
N PHE A 374 3.06 -10.29 -15.93
CA PHE A 374 3.39 -9.27 -14.95
C PHE A 374 4.70 -8.58 -15.32
N ILE A 375 4.79 -7.30 -15.00
CA ILE A 375 6.05 -6.58 -14.91
C ILE A 375 6.50 -6.64 -13.46
N PHE A 376 7.78 -7.00 -13.25
CA PHE A 376 8.44 -7.01 -11.94
C PHE A 376 9.48 -5.92 -11.89
N GLU A 377 9.53 -5.20 -10.79
CA GLU A 377 10.61 -4.28 -10.46
C GLU A 377 11.72 -5.03 -9.74
N ALA A 378 12.96 -4.78 -10.15
CA ALA A 378 14.16 -5.36 -9.60
C ALA A 378 15.17 -4.26 -9.28
N SER A 379 16.16 -4.60 -8.45
CA SER A 379 17.27 -3.68 -8.09
C SER A 379 18.03 -3.24 -9.34
N ALA A 380 18.66 -2.08 -9.28
CA ALA A 380 19.51 -1.56 -10.37
C ALA A 380 20.65 -2.50 -10.73
N GLU A 381 21.09 -3.30 -9.77
CA GLU A 381 22.22 -4.24 -9.91
C GLU A 381 21.78 -5.61 -10.45
N ASP A 382 20.49 -5.97 -10.36
CA ASP A 382 19.98 -7.26 -10.75
C ASP A 382 20.15 -7.48 -12.26
N ARG A 383 20.92 -8.51 -12.62
CA ARG A 383 21.00 -8.99 -14.01
C ARG A 383 19.84 -9.95 -14.28
N GLN A 384 19.50 -10.12 -15.54
CA GLN A 384 18.43 -11.05 -15.93
C GLN A 384 18.66 -12.47 -15.40
N SER A 385 19.89 -12.95 -15.36
CA SER A 385 20.24 -14.26 -14.79
C SER A 385 19.89 -14.35 -13.30
N MET A 386 20.28 -13.34 -12.51
CA MET A 386 19.99 -13.29 -11.07
C MET A 386 18.48 -13.25 -10.79
N PHE A 387 17.77 -12.45 -11.57
CA PHE A 387 16.30 -12.39 -11.48
C PHE A 387 15.66 -13.74 -11.86
N THR A 388 16.17 -14.38 -12.90
CA THR A 388 15.72 -15.72 -13.35
C THR A 388 15.95 -16.78 -12.27
N ASP A 389 17.11 -16.77 -11.59
CA ASP A 389 17.40 -17.72 -10.51
C ASP A 389 16.49 -17.49 -9.30
N ARG A 390 16.18 -16.24 -8.98
CA ARG A 390 15.18 -15.90 -7.95
C ARG A 390 13.79 -16.46 -8.29
N MET A 391 13.37 -16.32 -9.55
CA MET A 391 12.09 -16.88 -10.01
C MET A 391 12.07 -18.42 -9.96
N ARG A 392 13.21 -19.09 -10.22
CA ARG A 392 13.34 -20.54 -10.04
C ARG A 392 13.20 -20.96 -8.58
N GLN A 393 13.75 -20.18 -7.65
CA GLN A 393 13.61 -20.46 -6.22
C GLN A 393 12.16 -20.29 -5.75
N GLN A 394 11.44 -19.29 -6.30
CA GLN A 394 10.03 -19.08 -5.97
C GLN A 394 9.11 -20.13 -6.59
N HIS A 395 9.47 -20.67 -7.75
CA HIS A 395 8.71 -21.68 -8.49
C HIS A 395 9.62 -22.84 -8.90
N PRO A 396 9.96 -23.75 -7.95
CA PRO A 396 10.92 -24.82 -8.21
C PRO A 396 10.49 -25.80 -9.32
N SER A 397 9.18 -25.97 -9.49
CA SER A 397 8.59 -26.86 -10.49
C SER A 397 8.49 -26.21 -11.88
N ALA A 398 8.80 -24.91 -12.01
CA ALA A 398 8.63 -24.19 -13.25
C ALA A 398 9.85 -24.29 -14.17
N GLN A 399 9.61 -24.59 -15.44
CA GLN A 399 10.62 -24.55 -16.50
C GLN A 399 10.69 -23.16 -17.12
N ILE A 400 11.93 -22.68 -17.33
CA ILE A 400 12.13 -21.37 -17.97
C ILE A 400 12.32 -21.58 -19.47
N VAL A 401 11.47 -20.92 -20.25
CA VAL A 401 11.45 -20.99 -21.70
C VAL A 401 11.84 -19.63 -22.28
N SER A 402 12.79 -19.64 -23.23
CA SER A 402 13.32 -18.41 -23.82
C SER A 402 12.44 -17.83 -24.93
N SER A 403 11.75 -18.66 -25.69
CA SER A 403 10.82 -18.24 -26.76
C SER A 403 9.98 -19.45 -27.23
N GLY A 404 8.76 -19.19 -27.67
CA GLY A 404 7.85 -20.18 -28.26
C GLY A 404 6.42 -19.94 -27.75
N ASP A 405 5.46 -20.18 -28.60
CA ASP A 405 4.07 -20.28 -28.19
C ASP A 405 3.90 -21.62 -27.49
N ILE A 406 3.71 -21.58 -26.18
CA ILE A 406 3.40 -22.73 -25.35
C ILE A 406 1.88 -22.79 -25.30
N GLU A 407 1.28 -23.57 -26.17
CA GLU A 407 -0.14 -23.85 -26.16
C GLU A 407 -0.41 -25.08 -25.29
N ASP A 408 -1.41 -25.01 -24.41
CA ASP A 408 -2.04 -26.09 -23.63
C ASP A 408 -1.11 -27.17 -23.08
N VAL A 409 -0.15 -26.79 -22.23
CA VAL A 409 0.78 -27.74 -21.64
C VAL A 409 0.47 -28.00 -20.18
N GLU A 410 0.35 -29.25 -19.80
CA GLU A 410 0.38 -29.70 -18.39
C GLU A 410 1.75 -29.36 -17.81
N GLY A 411 1.82 -28.46 -16.84
CA GLY A 411 3.08 -28.07 -16.21
C GLY A 411 3.12 -26.60 -15.84
N GLN A 412 4.30 -26.13 -15.44
CA GLN A 412 4.57 -24.73 -15.10
C GLN A 412 5.68 -24.21 -16.02
N TYR A 413 5.40 -23.16 -16.76
CA TYR A 413 6.36 -22.54 -17.68
C TYR A 413 6.45 -21.04 -17.42
N LEU A 414 7.67 -20.53 -17.32
CA LEU A 414 7.96 -19.12 -17.14
C LEU A 414 8.74 -18.58 -18.34
N GLN A 415 8.25 -17.50 -18.92
CA GLN A 415 9.00 -16.75 -19.92
C GLN A 415 9.40 -15.41 -19.30
N ILE A 416 10.72 -15.13 -19.25
CA ILE A 416 11.27 -13.94 -18.61
C ILE A 416 12.02 -13.11 -19.64
N SER A 417 11.66 -11.84 -19.77
CA SER A 417 12.30 -10.88 -20.67
C SER A 417 12.53 -9.53 -19.98
N ALA A 418 13.67 -8.91 -20.26
CA ALA A 418 13.94 -7.56 -19.79
C ALA A 418 13.08 -6.54 -20.52
N VAL A 419 12.52 -5.59 -19.80
CA VAL A 419 11.72 -4.49 -20.34
C VAL A 419 12.25 -3.16 -19.81
N SER A 420 11.94 -2.06 -20.47
CA SER A 420 12.31 -0.72 -20.01
C SER A 420 11.09 0.19 -19.97
N PRO A 421 11.04 1.20 -19.08
CA PRO A 421 10.00 2.21 -19.11
C PRO A 421 9.86 2.84 -20.51
N TYR A 422 8.64 3.04 -20.96
CA TYR A 422 8.37 3.61 -22.28
C TYR A 422 8.72 5.09 -22.30
N ARG A 423 9.55 5.50 -23.27
CA ARG A 423 9.89 6.91 -23.54
C ARG A 423 8.94 7.48 -24.57
N ASP A 424 8.16 8.45 -24.14
CA ASP A 424 7.33 9.23 -25.06
C ASP A 424 8.19 10.35 -25.67
N LEU A 425 8.63 10.16 -26.89
CA LEU A 425 9.46 11.11 -27.64
C LEU A 425 8.74 12.44 -27.93
N ASN A 426 7.41 12.45 -27.87
CA ASN A 426 6.60 13.65 -28.04
C ASN A 426 6.53 14.52 -26.78
N HIS A 427 7.02 13.99 -25.63
CA HIS A 427 7.04 14.76 -24.42
C HIS A 427 8.00 15.94 -24.52
N ARG A 428 7.57 17.11 -24.04
CA ARG A 428 8.31 18.40 -24.15
C ARG A 428 9.76 18.34 -23.65
N VAL A 429 10.07 17.45 -22.70
CA VAL A 429 11.42 17.24 -22.13
C VAL A 429 12.42 16.79 -23.21
N TYR A 430 11.99 16.04 -24.21
CA TYR A 430 12.84 15.60 -25.33
C TYR A 430 12.91 16.61 -26.47
N GLN A 431 12.01 17.59 -26.48
CA GLN A 431 11.95 18.64 -27.50
C GLN A 431 12.61 19.94 -27.06
N GLN A 432 12.99 20.05 -25.79
CA GLN A 432 13.67 21.23 -25.23
C GLN A 432 15.18 21.00 -25.15
N SER A 433 15.95 21.99 -25.58
CA SER A 433 17.40 22.04 -25.40
C SER A 433 17.78 22.27 -23.95
N ARG A 434 18.96 21.79 -23.55
CA ARG A 434 19.56 22.03 -22.23
C ARG A 434 18.83 21.45 -21.04
N VAL A 435 17.96 20.44 -21.23
CA VAL A 435 17.43 19.67 -20.11
C VAL A 435 18.47 18.63 -19.72
N PRO A 436 18.99 18.63 -18.47
CA PRO A 436 19.97 17.65 -18.03
C PRO A 436 19.44 16.22 -18.15
N GLN A 437 20.33 15.29 -18.47
CA GLN A 437 20.01 13.86 -18.59
C GLN A 437 19.40 13.30 -17.28
N SER A 438 19.90 13.74 -16.13
CA SER A 438 19.39 13.37 -14.81
C SER A 438 17.89 13.67 -14.64
N ILE A 439 17.43 14.80 -15.15
CA ILE A 439 16.00 15.20 -15.10
C ILE A 439 15.17 14.33 -16.05
N ARG A 440 15.69 14.01 -17.24
CA ARG A 440 15.01 13.12 -18.20
C ARG A 440 14.85 11.71 -17.64
N GLU A 441 15.89 11.18 -16.99
CA GLU A 441 15.88 9.87 -16.33
C GLU A 441 14.94 9.85 -15.12
N TYR A 442 14.95 10.92 -14.33
CA TYR A 442 14.00 11.07 -13.23
C TYR A 442 12.55 11.02 -13.72
N LEU A 443 12.20 11.80 -14.75
CA LEU A 443 10.83 11.82 -15.29
C LEU A 443 10.43 10.49 -15.93
N LEU A 444 11.36 9.78 -16.56
CA LEU A 444 11.11 8.45 -17.15
C LEU A 444 10.82 7.39 -16.07
N SER A 445 11.50 7.47 -14.94
CA SER A 445 11.39 6.50 -13.84
C SER A 445 10.32 6.86 -12.83
N SER A 446 9.76 8.07 -12.89
CA SER A 446 8.69 8.52 -11.98
C SER A 446 7.34 7.98 -12.46
N ARG A 447 6.66 7.21 -11.60
CA ARG A 447 5.31 6.66 -11.84
C ARG A 447 5.14 5.97 -13.19
N SER A 448 6.10 5.07 -13.52
CA SER A 448 6.06 4.33 -14.79
C SER A 448 4.92 3.31 -14.79
N ASP A 449 3.97 3.48 -15.71
CA ASP A 449 2.83 2.59 -15.95
C ASP A 449 2.91 1.89 -17.33
N ARG A 450 3.86 2.32 -18.16
CA ARG A 450 4.08 1.80 -19.52
C ARG A 450 5.51 1.32 -19.69
N PHE A 451 5.65 0.13 -20.25
CA PHE A 451 6.94 -0.53 -20.48
C PHE A 451 7.04 -1.01 -21.93
N ALA A 452 8.24 -1.11 -22.42
CA ALA A 452 8.45 -1.48 -23.80
C ALA A 452 9.59 -2.48 -23.98
N VAL A 453 9.41 -3.36 -24.96
CA VAL A 453 10.43 -4.23 -25.55
C VAL A 453 10.61 -3.86 -27.00
N THR A 454 11.84 -3.74 -27.44
CA THR A 454 12.18 -3.41 -28.81
C THR A 454 12.57 -4.68 -29.55
N SER A 455 11.86 -5.01 -30.64
CA SER A 455 12.20 -6.05 -31.59
C SER A 455 12.74 -5.43 -32.87
N LYS A 456 13.70 -6.09 -33.51
CA LYS A 456 14.22 -5.64 -34.81
C LYS A 456 13.30 -6.17 -35.91
N ARG A 457 12.79 -5.29 -36.76
CA ARG A 457 12.20 -5.72 -38.03
C ARG A 457 13.32 -6.14 -38.95
N HIS A 458 13.22 -7.27 -39.60
CA HIS A 458 14.17 -7.69 -40.61
C HIS A 458 14.04 -6.74 -41.78
N SER A 459 15.03 -5.85 -41.94
CA SER A 459 15.20 -5.01 -43.12
C SER A 459 16.22 -5.70 -44.05
N PRO A 460 15.92 -5.87 -45.32
CA PRO A 460 16.86 -6.49 -46.28
C PRO A 460 18.07 -5.60 -46.56
N THR A 461 17.99 -4.30 -46.26
CA THR A 461 19.05 -3.32 -46.51
C THR A 461 19.74 -2.88 -45.24
N SER A 462 21.05 -2.67 -45.34
CA SER A 462 21.88 -2.14 -44.23
C SER A 462 21.77 -0.61 -44.10
N GLU A 463 20.92 0.03 -44.89
CA GLU A 463 20.81 1.49 -44.92
C GLU A 463 20.07 2.02 -43.67
N ILE A 464 20.49 3.21 -43.26
CA ILE A 464 19.96 3.85 -42.03
C ILE A 464 18.50 4.31 -42.26
N SER A 465 18.19 4.71 -43.46
CA SER A 465 16.85 5.13 -43.91
C SER A 465 15.78 4.03 -43.81
N ASP A 466 16.22 2.76 -43.87
CA ASP A 466 15.31 1.61 -43.86
C ASP A 466 15.24 0.86 -42.53
N GLN A 467 15.82 1.42 -41.49
CA GLN A 467 15.87 0.78 -40.14
C GLN A 467 14.58 1.03 -39.37
N TRP A 468 13.51 0.40 -39.76
CA TRP A 468 12.29 0.35 -38.96
C TRP A 468 12.42 -0.63 -37.81
N VAL A 469 11.90 -0.25 -36.66
CA VAL A 469 11.94 -1.07 -35.45
C VAL A 469 10.53 -1.20 -34.90
N GLU A 470 10.15 -2.43 -34.56
CA GLU A 470 8.89 -2.69 -33.87
C GLU A 470 9.14 -2.65 -32.35
N LYS A 471 8.23 -2.01 -31.67
CA LYS A 471 8.24 -1.84 -30.22
C LYS A 471 6.92 -2.31 -29.65
N THR A 472 6.96 -3.31 -28.80
CA THR A 472 5.79 -3.75 -28.07
C THR A 472 5.70 -2.97 -26.77
N ILE A 473 4.61 -2.26 -26.57
CA ILE A 473 4.32 -1.46 -25.39
C ILE A 473 3.33 -2.24 -24.53
N TYR A 474 3.66 -2.38 -23.25
CA TYR A 474 2.83 -3.03 -22.23
C TYR A 474 2.31 -1.97 -21.27
N ASN A 475 0.99 -1.93 -21.06
CA ASN A 475 0.36 -1.08 -20.04
C ASN A 475 0.07 -1.92 -18.81
N THR A 476 0.49 -1.45 -17.64
CA THR A 476 0.30 -2.13 -16.36
C THR A 476 -0.92 -1.61 -15.63
N LYS A 477 -1.50 -2.45 -14.76
CA LYS A 477 -2.66 -2.11 -13.92
C LYS A 477 -2.33 -1.00 -12.95
N GLU A 478 -1.15 -1.08 -12.34
CA GLU A 478 -0.65 -0.12 -11.37
C GLU A 478 0.70 0.43 -11.83
N ALA A 479 0.93 1.71 -11.56
CA ALA A 479 2.20 2.35 -11.81
C ALA A 479 3.25 1.92 -10.77
N PHE A 480 4.53 2.02 -11.12
CA PHE A 480 5.65 1.80 -10.21
C PHE A 480 6.17 3.12 -9.64
N PRO A 481 6.63 3.11 -8.36
CA PRO A 481 6.72 1.97 -7.45
C PRO A 481 5.37 1.56 -6.88
N ASN A 482 5.20 0.28 -6.55
CA ASN A 482 4.04 -0.25 -5.85
C ASN A 482 4.46 -1.28 -4.78
N ILE A 483 3.58 -1.54 -3.80
CA ILE A 483 3.88 -2.36 -2.62
C ILE A 483 4.32 -3.79 -2.99
N LEU A 484 3.76 -4.36 -4.06
CA LEU A 484 4.07 -5.72 -4.52
C LEU A 484 5.33 -5.80 -5.37
N ARG A 485 5.90 -4.67 -5.80
CA ARG A 485 6.99 -4.58 -6.79
C ARG A 485 6.70 -5.36 -8.08
N ARG A 486 5.42 -5.59 -8.35
CA ARG A 486 4.92 -6.22 -9.56
C ARG A 486 3.56 -5.66 -9.93
N SER A 487 3.26 -5.59 -11.21
CA SER A 487 1.95 -5.18 -11.72
C SER A 487 1.54 -6.03 -12.91
N GLU A 488 0.25 -6.38 -12.99
CA GLU A 488 -0.31 -7.16 -14.08
C GLU A 488 -0.38 -6.32 -15.36
N ILE A 489 -0.06 -6.92 -16.50
CA ILE A 489 -0.18 -6.30 -17.81
C ILE A 489 -1.65 -6.40 -18.26
N ILE A 490 -2.29 -5.24 -18.43
CA ILE A 490 -3.70 -5.16 -18.86
C ILE A 490 -3.80 -5.24 -20.38
N SER A 491 -2.90 -4.55 -21.09
CA SER A 491 -2.93 -4.46 -22.54
C SER A 491 -1.54 -4.36 -23.15
N SER A 492 -1.42 -4.80 -24.38
CA SER A 492 -0.21 -4.64 -25.18
C SER A 492 -0.54 -4.06 -26.54
N SER A 493 0.32 -3.17 -27.02
CA SER A 493 0.21 -2.58 -28.35
C SER A 493 1.56 -2.63 -29.06
N ILE A 494 1.54 -2.79 -30.37
CA ILE A 494 2.74 -2.80 -31.20
C ILE A 494 2.82 -1.45 -31.91
N LEU A 495 3.94 -0.75 -31.71
CA LEU A 495 4.26 0.51 -32.37
C LEU A 495 5.42 0.29 -33.32
N SER A 496 5.28 0.73 -34.56
CA SER A 496 6.37 0.74 -35.54
C SER A 496 7.05 2.10 -35.49
N LEU A 497 8.31 2.12 -35.09
CA LEU A 497 9.14 3.33 -35.03
C LEU A 497 9.75 3.59 -36.42
N SER A 498 9.65 4.82 -36.86
CA SER A 498 10.34 5.32 -38.04
C SER A 498 11.86 5.29 -37.84
N PRO A 499 12.65 5.33 -38.93
CA PRO A 499 14.11 5.40 -38.86
C PRO A 499 14.60 6.59 -38.01
N LEU A 500 13.90 7.72 -38.08
CA LEU A 500 14.18 8.93 -37.30
C LEU A 500 13.96 8.70 -35.80
N GLU A 501 12.82 8.17 -35.38
CA GLU A 501 12.52 7.84 -34.01
C GLU A 501 13.46 6.75 -33.44
N THR A 502 13.80 5.78 -34.29
CA THR A 502 14.78 4.74 -33.98
C THR A 502 16.17 5.34 -33.72
N ALA A 503 16.58 6.32 -34.52
CA ALA A 503 17.85 7.04 -34.35
C ALA A 503 17.87 7.83 -33.04
N ILE A 504 16.77 8.52 -32.71
CA ILE A 504 16.62 9.27 -31.44
C ILE A 504 16.79 8.32 -30.25
N GLU A 505 16.03 7.20 -30.21
CA GLU A 505 16.09 6.25 -29.11
C GLU A 505 17.47 5.64 -28.92
N ARG A 506 18.14 5.29 -30.03
CA ARG A 506 19.50 4.73 -29.98
C ARG A 506 20.50 5.77 -29.46
N THR A 507 20.38 7.03 -29.90
CA THR A 507 21.23 8.12 -29.46
C THR A 507 21.03 8.38 -27.96
N ILE A 508 19.80 8.51 -27.49
CA ILE A 508 19.48 8.72 -26.07
C ILE A 508 20.01 7.54 -25.21
N ARG A 509 19.81 6.30 -25.68
CA ARG A 509 20.31 5.11 -24.96
C ARG A 509 21.83 5.11 -24.82
N LYS A 510 22.54 5.44 -25.92
CA LYS A 510 24.02 5.56 -25.89
C LYS A 510 24.49 6.67 -24.97
N THR A 511 23.80 7.81 -24.96
CA THR A 511 24.09 8.93 -24.05
C THR A 511 23.89 8.51 -22.58
N SER A 512 22.81 7.80 -22.29
CA SER A 512 22.54 7.27 -20.94
C SER A 512 23.57 6.22 -20.50
N GLU A 513 24.02 5.36 -21.42
CA GLU A 513 25.09 4.38 -21.16
C GLU A 513 26.40 5.08 -20.77
N LEU A 514 26.81 6.10 -21.54
CA LEU A 514 27.97 6.92 -21.22
C LEU A 514 27.84 7.61 -19.86
N GLY A 515 26.70 8.23 -19.57
CA GLY A 515 26.44 8.88 -18.29
C GLY A 515 26.48 7.89 -17.11
N SER A 516 26.07 6.63 -17.32
CA SER A 516 26.15 5.60 -16.28
C SER A 516 27.59 5.17 -15.97
N PHE A 517 28.45 5.05 -17.01
CA PHE A 517 29.86 4.79 -16.83
C PHE A 517 30.58 5.98 -16.19
N GLU A 518 30.30 7.20 -16.64
CA GLU A 518 30.81 8.43 -16.07
C GLU A 518 30.57 8.48 -14.55
N LYS A 519 29.33 8.23 -14.12
CA LYS A 519 28.95 8.23 -12.70
C LYS A 519 29.72 7.17 -11.91
N ARG A 520 29.83 5.93 -12.41
CA ARG A 520 30.59 4.87 -11.75
C ARG A 520 32.07 5.21 -11.60
N VAL A 521 32.67 5.82 -12.63
CA VAL A 521 34.04 6.28 -12.57
C VAL A 521 34.21 7.42 -11.55
N GLN A 522 33.27 8.31 -11.44
CA GLN A 522 33.25 9.35 -10.41
C GLN A 522 33.10 8.77 -8.99
N ASP A 523 32.37 7.67 -8.84
CA ASP A 523 32.16 6.92 -7.60
C ASP A 523 33.40 6.01 -7.24
N GLY A 524 34.45 5.97 -8.10
CA GLY A 524 35.73 5.28 -7.84
C GLY A 524 35.79 3.84 -8.38
N ASP A 525 34.91 3.44 -9.29
CA ASP A 525 34.94 2.11 -9.92
C ASP A 525 35.98 2.07 -11.10
N GLU A 526 37.20 1.60 -10.81
CA GLU A 526 38.25 1.47 -11.79
C GLU A 526 37.93 0.48 -12.92
N THR A 527 37.05 -0.50 -12.68
CA THR A 527 36.67 -1.47 -13.72
C THR A 527 35.80 -0.82 -14.81
N SER A 528 35.03 0.20 -14.45
CA SER A 528 34.22 0.98 -15.37
C SER A 528 35.01 1.98 -16.19
N LEU A 529 36.23 2.34 -15.77
CA LEU A 529 37.12 3.27 -16.51
C LEU A 529 37.47 2.74 -17.91
N LYS A 530 37.87 1.48 -18.00
CA LYS A 530 38.21 0.83 -19.27
C LYS A 530 36.98 0.77 -20.20
N SER A 531 35.83 0.39 -19.64
CA SER A 531 34.55 0.34 -20.41
C SER A 531 34.15 1.72 -20.90
N LEU A 532 34.39 2.77 -20.13
CA LEU A 532 34.14 4.15 -20.54
C LEU A 532 35.04 4.54 -21.71
N ILE A 533 36.33 4.27 -21.65
CA ILE A 533 37.28 4.56 -22.73
C ILE A 533 36.88 3.82 -24.01
N ASP A 534 36.62 2.52 -23.95
CA ASP A 534 36.20 1.71 -25.09
C ASP A 534 34.89 2.23 -25.72
N THR A 535 33.95 2.67 -24.88
CA THR A 535 32.68 3.24 -25.34
C THR A 535 32.86 4.61 -26.01
N ILE A 536 33.74 5.46 -25.48
CA ILE A 536 34.08 6.75 -26.09
C ILE A 536 34.78 6.53 -27.44
N GLN A 537 35.81 5.65 -27.51
CA GLN A 537 36.50 5.33 -28.73
C GLN A 537 35.55 4.83 -29.81
N SER A 538 34.68 3.89 -29.48
CA SER A 538 33.68 3.34 -30.41
C SER A 538 32.65 4.38 -30.86
N SER A 539 32.37 5.41 -30.08
CA SER A 539 31.43 6.49 -30.39
C SER A 539 32.06 7.57 -31.29
N ILE A 540 33.37 7.81 -31.13
CA ILE A 540 34.14 8.82 -31.88
C ILE A 540 34.56 8.29 -33.25
N ASP A 541 34.82 6.98 -33.38
CA ASP A 541 35.20 6.38 -34.66
C ASP A 541 34.05 6.44 -35.66
N ALA A 542 34.23 7.27 -36.68
CA ALA A 542 33.21 7.44 -37.76
C ALA A 542 32.97 6.16 -38.55
N SER A 543 33.91 5.20 -38.58
CA SER A 543 33.76 3.91 -39.25
C SER A 543 33.01 2.87 -38.41
N SER A 544 32.88 3.11 -37.14
CA SER A 544 32.24 2.19 -36.21
C SER A 544 30.73 2.07 -36.45
N ALA A 545 30.23 0.84 -36.45
CA ALA A 545 28.79 0.59 -36.50
C ALA A 545 28.05 1.17 -35.30
N SER A 546 28.77 1.41 -34.18
CA SER A 546 28.19 1.93 -32.92
C SER A 546 28.12 3.46 -32.86
N THR A 547 28.76 4.20 -33.75
CA THR A 547 28.71 5.67 -33.77
C THR A 547 27.29 6.17 -34.08
N VAL A 548 26.87 7.17 -33.30
CA VAL A 548 25.56 7.84 -33.52
C VAL A 548 25.67 9.01 -34.51
N ALA A 549 26.88 9.47 -34.82
CA ALA A 549 27.12 10.57 -35.74
C ALA A 549 26.53 10.29 -37.15
N LYS A 550 26.44 9.01 -37.54
CA LYS A 550 25.83 8.57 -38.81
C LYS A 550 24.36 8.97 -38.94
N TYR A 551 23.63 9.14 -37.83
CA TYR A 551 22.21 9.52 -37.87
C TYR A 551 21.99 10.97 -38.29
N ARG A 552 23.05 11.80 -38.38
CA ARG A 552 22.99 13.14 -38.96
C ARG A 552 22.47 13.13 -40.39
N ARG A 553 22.73 12.07 -41.14
CA ARG A 553 22.22 11.90 -42.53
C ARG A 553 20.71 11.85 -42.66
N LEU A 554 20.00 11.63 -41.56
CA LEU A 554 18.53 11.65 -41.48
C LEU A 554 17.97 13.08 -41.33
N LEU A 555 18.82 14.05 -41.00
CA LEU A 555 18.44 15.46 -40.93
C LEU A 555 18.57 16.12 -42.28
N PRO A 556 17.69 17.05 -42.65
CA PRO A 556 17.80 17.79 -43.92
C PRO A 556 19.10 18.60 -43.93
N ASP A 557 19.85 18.52 -45.01
CA ASP A 557 21.04 19.33 -45.20
C ASP A 557 20.67 20.81 -45.33
N PRO A 558 21.33 21.73 -44.63
CA PRO A 558 21.01 23.16 -44.68
C PRO A 558 21.34 23.82 -46.04
N GLY A 559 21.83 23.05 -47.01
CA GLY A 559 22.35 23.55 -48.31
C GLY A 559 21.67 23.08 -49.57
N GLU A 560 20.67 22.18 -49.52
CA GLU A 560 20.13 21.55 -50.78
C GLU A 560 18.92 22.25 -51.41
N ASN A 561 18.63 23.49 -51.09
CA ASN A 561 17.62 24.27 -51.83
C ASN A 561 18.25 25.54 -52.40
N SER A 562 19.08 25.37 -53.45
CA SER A 562 19.57 26.49 -54.22
C SER A 562 19.15 26.37 -55.65
N ASP A 563 17.93 26.83 -55.97
CA ASP A 563 17.60 27.28 -57.34
C ASP A 563 16.49 28.36 -57.33
N ASN A 564 16.18 29.00 -56.21
CA ASN A 564 15.42 30.24 -56.23
C ASN A 564 15.78 31.13 -55.04
N ASP A 565 15.95 32.42 -55.32
CA ASP A 565 16.45 33.57 -54.58
C ASP A 565 15.66 33.95 -53.29
N SER A 566 15.12 32.99 -52.56
CA SER A 566 14.52 33.19 -51.24
C SER A 566 14.90 32.03 -50.31
N VAL A 567 15.91 32.23 -49.47
CA VAL A 567 16.32 31.31 -48.39
C VAL A 567 15.24 31.30 -47.33
N GLU A 568 14.15 30.58 -47.53
CA GLU A 568 13.27 30.14 -46.47
C GLU A 568 13.92 28.95 -45.73
N ILE A 569 14.54 29.21 -44.61
CA ILE A 569 15.02 28.19 -43.68
C ILE A 569 13.80 27.36 -43.28
N ARG A 570 13.63 26.17 -43.87
CA ARG A 570 12.58 25.24 -43.42
C ARG A 570 12.74 24.97 -41.94
N ALA A 571 11.70 25.25 -41.17
CA ALA A 571 11.65 24.87 -39.77
C ALA A 571 11.71 23.33 -39.65
N LEU A 572 12.60 22.81 -38.83
CA LEU A 572 12.70 21.38 -38.53
C LEU A 572 11.39 20.88 -37.93
N ASP A 573 10.96 19.71 -38.35
CA ASP A 573 9.87 19.02 -37.67
C ASP A 573 10.23 18.73 -36.19
N PRO A 574 9.25 18.63 -35.28
CA PRO A 574 9.52 18.35 -33.86
C PRO A 574 10.39 17.11 -33.64
N ILE A 575 10.22 16.06 -34.43
CA ILE A 575 11.00 14.81 -34.38
C ILE A 575 12.43 15.03 -34.91
N GLU A 576 12.59 15.73 -36.02
CA GLU A 576 13.90 16.14 -36.56
C GLU A 576 14.67 16.99 -35.53
N ASN A 577 13.99 17.95 -34.92
CA ASN A 577 14.58 18.76 -33.85
C ASN A 577 14.99 17.91 -32.64
N SER A 578 14.18 16.93 -32.27
CA SER A 578 14.51 15.99 -31.18
C SER A 578 15.78 15.16 -31.49
N LEU A 579 15.96 14.72 -32.75
CA LEU A 579 17.20 14.04 -33.17
C LEU A 579 18.40 14.96 -33.08
N LYS A 580 18.29 16.18 -33.57
CA LYS A 580 19.34 17.18 -33.49
C LYS A 580 19.77 17.46 -32.05
N LEU A 581 18.79 17.65 -31.17
CA LEU A 581 19.05 17.86 -29.74
C LEU A 581 19.68 16.63 -29.07
N ALA A 582 19.25 15.41 -29.40
CA ALA A 582 19.83 14.19 -28.90
C ALA A 582 21.31 14.02 -29.32
N LEU A 583 21.68 14.40 -30.55
CA LEU A 583 23.06 14.40 -31.04
C LEU A 583 23.92 15.44 -30.31
N VAL A 584 23.38 16.64 -30.08
CA VAL A 584 24.06 17.70 -29.31
C VAL A 584 24.29 17.28 -27.87
N ASP A 585 23.29 16.66 -27.22
CA ASP A 585 23.41 16.15 -25.86
C ASP A 585 24.46 15.03 -25.78
N HIS A 586 24.50 14.15 -26.77
CA HIS A 586 25.50 13.08 -26.87
C HIS A 586 26.92 13.65 -27.00
N ALA A 587 27.13 14.63 -27.88
CA ALA A 587 28.40 15.31 -28.04
C ALA A 587 28.84 16.04 -26.75
N SER A 588 27.89 16.67 -26.05
CA SER A 588 28.14 17.33 -24.76
C SER A 588 28.59 16.30 -23.69
N THR A 589 27.91 15.17 -23.60
CA THR A 589 28.25 14.10 -22.67
C THR A 589 29.62 13.52 -22.97
N LEU A 590 29.94 13.24 -24.25
CA LEU A 590 31.26 12.78 -24.67
C LEU A 590 32.37 13.78 -24.25
N LYS A 591 32.14 15.08 -24.48
CA LYS A 591 33.07 16.13 -24.07
C LYS A 591 33.31 16.12 -22.58
N HIS A 592 32.24 15.94 -21.80
CA HIS A 592 32.33 15.88 -20.34
C HIS A 592 33.10 14.63 -19.88
N CYS A 593 32.83 13.47 -20.48
CA CYS A 593 33.57 12.24 -20.21
C CYS A 593 35.05 12.35 -20.54
N VAL A 594 35.43 12.93 -21.70
CA VAL A 594 36.83 13.17 -22.06
C VAL A 594 37.52 14.11 -21.06
N THR A 595 36.82 15.16 -20.61
CA THR A 595 37.34 16.07 -19.56
C THR A 595 37.47 15.35 -18.22
N LEU A 596 36.59 14.40 -17.89
CA LEU A 596 36.72 13.57 -16.69
C LEU A 596 37.98 12.66 -16.78
N LEU A 597 38.20 12.01 -17.93
CA LEU A 597 39.36 11.12 -18.15
C LEU A 597 40.69 11.85 -18.00
N SER A 598 40.79 13.14 -18.29
CA SER A 598 42.01 13.93 -18.10
C SER A 598 42.43 14.03 -16.61
N ARG A 599 41.57 13.67 -15.66
CA ARG A 599 41.89 13.62 -14.23
C ARG A 599 42.52 12.30 -13.78
N PHE A 600 42.51 11.27 -14.65
CA PHE A 600 42.94 9.90 -14.37
C PHE A 600 44.24 9.52 -15.14
N ASP A 601 45.08 10.48 -15.51
CA ASP A 601 46.33 10.28 -16.26
C ASP A 601 46.18 9.51 -17.59
N VAL A 602 45.01 9.56 -18.22
CA VAL A 602 44.76 8.95 -19.53
C VAL A 602 45.12 9.98 -20.61
N ASP A 603 45.83 9.54 -21.66
CA ASP A 603 46.08 10.39 -22.84
C ASP A 603 44.73 10.67 -23.56
N THR A 604 44.23 11.87 -23.38
CA THR A 604 42.94 12.32 -23.93
C THR A 604 43.11 13.11 -25.24
N THR A 605 44.32 13.33 -25.72
CA THR A 605 44.59 14.14 -26.94
C THR A 605 43.95 13.53 -28.19
N SER A 606 44.17 12.23 -28.41
CA SER A 606 43.59 11.49 -29.54
C SER A 606 42.04 11.41 -29.47
N LEU A 607 41.50 11.28 -28.25
CA LEU A 607 40.06 11.27 -28.02
C LEU A 607 39.44 12.64 -28.28
N SER A 608 40.09 13.72 -27.85
CA SER A 608 39.63 15.09 -28.06
C SER A 608 39.67 15.50 -29.53
N GLU A 609 40.70 15.10 -30.27
CA GLU A 609 40.79 15.33 -31.71
C GLU A 609 39.71 14.55 -32.48
N GLY A 610 39.56 13.25 -32.16
CA GLY A 610 38.51 12.42 -32.75
C GLY A 610 37.10 12.97 -32.50
N LEU A 611 36.82 13.42 -31.27
CA LEU A 611 35.55 14.04 -30.90
C LEU A 611 35.32 15.32 -31.71
N SER A 612 36.31 16.19 -31.79
CA SER A 612 36.24 17.45 -32.53
C SER A 612 36.02 17.24 -34.03
N LYS A 613 36.55 16.16 -34.60
CA LYS A 613 36.38 15.81 -36.02
C LYS A 613 34.99 15.21 -36.28
N THR A 614 34.55 14.31 -35.43
CA THR A 614 33.30 13.54 -35.65
C THR A 614 32.05 14.36 -35.32
N PHE A 615 32.09 15.16 -34.26
CA PHE A 615 30.94 15.95 -33.74
C PHE A 615 31.16 17.48 -33.86
N ALA A 616 31.93 17.93 -34.84
CA ALA A 616 32.19 19.37 -35.07
C ALA A 616 30.88 20.23 -35.14
N PRO A 617 29.84 19.87 -35.89
CA PRO A 617 28.64 20.68 -35.97
C PRO A 617 27.88 20.79 -34.63
N GLU A 618 27.81 19.72 -33.88
CA GLU A 618 27.12 19.70 -32.59
C GLU A 618 27.89 20.49 -31.53
N LEU A 619 29.20 20.38 -31.53
CA LEU A 619 30.08 21.16 -30.64
C LEU A 619 30.07 22.67 -30.95
N ALA A 620 29.92 23.06 -32.22
CA ALA A 620 29.77 24.44 -32.63
C ALA A 620 28.47 25.09 -32.06
N ILE A 621 27.40 24.30 -31.99
CA ILE A 621 26.13 24.72 -31.36
C ILE A 621 26.31 24.95 -29.85
N LEU A 622 27.14 24.14 -29.19
CA LEU A 622 27.43 24.29 -27.75
C LEU A 622 28.27 25.51 -27.41
N ASN A 623 29.18 25.91 -28.32
CA ASN A 623 30.12 27.02 -28.12
C ASN A 623 29.98 28.07 -29.24
N PRO A 624 28.95 28.89 -29.27
CA PRO A 624 28.75 29.89 -30.36
C PRO A 624 29.82 30.96 -30.46
N GLN A 625 30.81 30.99 -29.54
CA GLN A 625 31.89 31.98 -29.54
C GLN A 625 33.14 31.55 -30.32
N LEU A 626 33.26 30.31 -30.76
CA LEU A 626 34.45 29.81 -31.46
C LEU A 626 34.46 30.08 -32.98
N ASP A 627 33.32 30.38 -33.58
CA ASP A 627 33.17 30.62 -35.03
C ASP A 627 32.87 32.07 -35.40
N ARG A 628 33.32 33.05 -34.66
CA ARG A 628 33.45 34.39 -35.25
C ARG A 628 34.76 34.42 -36.06
N PRO A 629 34.70 34.41 -37.37
CA PRO A 629 35.91 34.67 -38.18
C PRO A 629 36.46 36.00 -37.72
N SER A 630 37.73 35.96 -37.32
CA SER A 630 38.55 37.16 -37.00
C SER A 630 38.46 38.10 -38.19
N ARG A 631 37.52 39.04 -38.19
CA ARG A 631 37.51 40.18 -39.07
C ARG A 631 38.63 41.11 -38.57
N ALA A 632 39.82 40.89 -39.10
CA ALA A 632 40.95 41.77 -38.94
C ALA A 632 40.58 43.19 -39.35
N ALA A 633 40.82 44.05 -38.41
CA ALA A 633 41.25 45.45 -38.48
C ALA A 633 40.89 46.28 -39.71
N SER A 634 40.02 47.23 -39.52
CA SER A 634 40.28 48.60 -39.95
C SER A 634 39.45 49.55 -39.08
N ALA A 635 40.18 50.34 -38.36
CA ALA A 635 39.72 51.42 -37.48
C ALA A 635 39.06 52.58 -38.25
N PRO A 636 38.36 53.56 -37.65
CA PRO A 636 39.08 54.55 -36.84
C PRO A 636 38.40 54.92 -35.50
N ALA A 637 39.23 55.49 -34.70
CA ALA A 637 39.03 55.97 -33.34
C ALA A 637 38.06 57.15 -33.22
N SER A 638 37.46 57.22 -32.05
CA SER A 638 37.19 58.41 -31.17
C SER A 638 35.73 58.59 -30.77
N PRO A 639 35.38 59.20 -29.68
CA PRO A 639 36.13 59.38 -28.43
C PRO A 639 35.33 58.98 -27.16
N SER A 640 36.04 58.92 -26.07
CA SER A 640 35.65 58.85 -24.68
C SER A 640 34.56 59.81 -24.26
N LEU A 641 33.59 59.33 -23.51
CA LEU A 641 32.87 60.15 -22.53
C LEU A 641 32.72 59.31 -21.23
N THR A 642 33.61 59.65 -20.34
CA THR A 642 33.49 59.50 -18.89
C THR A 642 32.32 60.29 -18.40
N ALA A 643 31.39 59.67 -17.70
CA ALA A 643 30.51 60.38 -16.78
C ALA A 643 30.17 59.48 -15.59
N ALA A 644 30.65 59.88 -14.54
CA ALA A 644 30.54 59.73 -13.12
C ALA A 644 29.17 59.27 -12.57
N ILE A 645 29.30 58.45 -11.58
CA ILE A 645 28.29 58.11 -10.56
C ILE A 645 28.13 59.34 -9.65
N PRO A 646 26.93 59.71 -9.22
CA PRO A 646 26.78 60.38 -7.94
C PRO A 646 25.99 59.54 -6.93
N SER A 647 26.60 59.49 -5.79
CA SER A 647 26.14 59.03 -4.50
C SER A 647 25.01 59.87 -3.93
N VAL A 648 24.16 59.15 -3.18
CA VAL A 648 23.05 59.63 -2.32
C VAL A 648 23.58 60.41 -1.13
N PRO A 649 22.81 61.38 -0.59
CA PRO A 649 22.60 61.43 0.84
C PRO A 649 21.12 61.61 1.25
N PRO A 650 20.80 61.31 2.54
CA PRO A 650 19.45 61.22 3.05
C PRO A 650 18.98 62.54 3.69
N THR A 651 17.68 62.85 3.66
CA THR A 651 17.01 63.68 4.69
C THR A 651 15.50 63.52 4.64
N ASP A 652 14.99 63.13 5.71
CA ASP A 652 13.92 63.49 6.66
C ASP A 652 12.64 64.22 6.19
N VAL A 653 11.56 63.75 6.87
CA VAL A 653 10.40 64.40 7.47
C VAL A 653 9.12 64.60 6.64
N ALA A 654 8.16 63.78 7.00
CA ALA A 654 6.70 63.88 7.30
C ALA A 654 5.92 65.20 6.95
N PRO A 655 4.57 65.23 7.17
CA PRO A 655 3.45 64.42 6.63
C PRO A 655 2.38 65.37 6.01
N LEU A 656 1.31 64.88 5.42
CA LEU A 656 -0.09 65.34 5.57
C LEU A 656 -0.99 65.04 4.35
N GLN A 657 -2.04 64.29 4.71
CA GLN A 657 -3.47 64.47 4.42
C GLN A 657 -4.08 64.32 3.02
N ASN A 658 -5.00 63.35 3.03
CA ASN A 658 -6.38 63.38 2.50
C ASN A 658 -6.67 63.48 1.00
N GLY A 659 -7.43 62.52 0.54
CA GLY A 659 -8.29 62.65 -0.63
C GLY A 659 -8.76 61.34 -1.22
N THR A 660 -9.89 60.89 -0.78
CA THR A 660 -10.77 59.83 -1.37
C THR A 660 -11.47 60.36 -2.64
N PRO A 661 -12.35 59.59 -3.31
CA PRO A 661 -12.14 58.50 -4.27
C PRO A 661 -12.83 58.79 -5.61
N VAL A 662 -12.53 58.07 -6.66
CA VAL A 662 -13.46 57.97 -7.81
C VAL A 662 -13.24 56.63 -8.55
N SER A 663 -14.27 55.83 -8.62
CA SER A 663 -14.52 54.75 -9.60
C SER A 663 -15.45 55.28 -10.69
N PRO A 664 -15.89 54.47 -11.68
CA PRO A 664 -15.26 53.76 -12.80
C PRO A 664 -15.68 54.38 -14.17
N PRO A 665 -15.53 53.76 -15.33
CA PRO A 665 -16.65 53.05 -15.93
C PRO A 665 -16.32 51.79 -16.77
N SER A 666 -17.31 50.97 -16.86
CA SER A 666 -17.62 49.85 -17.69
C SER A 666 -17.72 50.15 -19.19
N GLN A 667 -17.57 49.11 -19.99
CA GLN A 667 -18.29 48.69 -21.21
C GLN A 667 -17.35 47.81 -22.07
N SER A 668 -17.64 46.74 -22.65
CA SER A 668 -18.79 45.95 -23.08
C SER A 668 -18.35 45.07 -24.26
N SER A 669 -18.82 43.82 -24.25
CA SER A 669 -19.21 42.98 -25.38
C SER A 669 -18.12 42.58 -26.42
N SER A 670 -17.99 41.38 -26.90
CA SER A 670 -18.98 40.46 -27.49
C SER A 670 -18.33 39.11 -27.86
N ASP A 671 -19.03 38.03 -27.62
CA ASP A 671 -19.41 36.89 -28.44
C ASP A 671 -18.39 36.15 -29.34
N LEU A 672 -18.36 34.84 -29.14
CA LEU A 672 -18.73 33.75 -30.08
C LEU A 672 -18.23 32.42 -29.51
N ARG A 673 -19.15 31.57 -29.02
CA ARG A 673 -19.67 30.31 -29.57
C ARG A 673 -18.59 29.36 -30.15
N GLN A 674 -18.46 28.10 -29.78
CA GLN A 674 -19.40 27.00 -29.74
C GLN A 674 -18.75 25.69 -29.26
N LYS A 675 -19.57 24.88 -28.53
CA LYS A 675 -19.77 23.43 -28.55
C LYS A 675 -18.61 22.57 -28.04
N GLY A 676 -18.78 21.62 -27.20
CA GLY A 676 -19.95 20.87 -26.69
C GLY A 676 -19.44 19.54 -26.13
N GLY A 677 -20.12 18.99 -25.16
CA GLY A 677 -19.93 17.60 -24.77
C GLY A 677 -20.08 17.35 -23.28
N ARG A 678 -21.31 17.11 -22.92
CA ARG A 678 -21.90 16.66 -21.65
C ARG A 678 -21.42 15.30 -21.19
N LEU A 679 -21.43 15.14 -19.86
CA LEU A 679 -22.01 14.09 -19.01
C LEU A 679 -21.48 14.37 -17.60
N GLY A 680 -22.17 14.72 -16.58
CA GLY A 680 -23.53 14.52 -16.14
C GLY A 680 -23.55 13.53 -14.96
N LEU A 681 -23.78 14.06 -13.71
CA LEU A 681 -24.45 13.44 -12.57
C LEU A 681 -24.16 14.33 -11.35
N ALA A 682 -25.05 15.20 -10.98
CA ALA A 682 -26.26 15.11 -10.15
C ALA A 682 -25.92 14.99 -8.65
N PHE A 683 -26.03 16.09 -7.93
CA PHE A 683 -26.96 16.55 -6.92
C PHE A 683 -27.02 15.77 -5.59
N LEU A 684 -26.78 16.46 -4.47
CA LEU A 684 -27.76 16.58 -3.41
C LEU A 684 -27.51 17.82 -2.52
N LYS A 685 -28.61 18.43 -2.23
CA LYS A 685 -28.90 19.73 -1.61
C LYS A 685 -28.55 19.85 -0.13
N SER A 686 -28.16 21.07 0.28
CA SER A 686 -28.23 21.60 1.64
C SER A 686 -29.67 21.97 2.04
N PRO A 687 -29.98 22.00 3.35
CA PRO A 687 -31.01 22.86 3.87
C PRO A 687 -30.54 23.82 4.97
N PRO A 688 -31.40 24.75 5.46
CA PRO A 688 -31.03 26.12 5.70
C PRO A 688 -30.86 26.51 7.18
N LYS A 689 -30.36 27.73 7.36
CA LYS A 689 -30.15 28.49 8.59
C LYS A 689 -31.39 28.70 9.43
N ALA A 690 -31.24 28.65 10.75
CA ALA A 690 -32.08 29.40 11.68
C ALA A 690 -31.26 30.07 12.80
N SER A 691 -31.67 31.23 13.12
CA SER A 691 -31.22 32.39 13.83
C SER A 691 -30.97 32.24 15.35
N VAL A 692 -30.11 33.14 15.80
CA VAL A 692 -29.62 33.60 17.09
C VAL A 692 -30.78 33.97 18.08
N PRO A 693 -30.55 33.99 19.46
CA PRO A 693 -30.16 35.23 20.05
C PRO A 693 -29.13 35.17 21.21
N SER A 694 -28.47 36.32 21.36
CA SER A 694 -27.53 36.76 22.34
C SER A 694 -27.99 36.78 23.78
N THR A 695 -27.09 36.56 24.74
CA THR A 695 -27.06 37.39 25.99
C THR A 695 -25.66 37.41 26.61
N ASN A 696 -25.32 38.61 27.06
CA ASN A 696 -24.13 39.12 27.71
C ASN A 696 -23.83 38.49 29.08
N GLY A 697 -22.56 38.54 29.48
CA GLY A 697 -22.17 38.44 30.86
C GLY A 697 -20.65 38.48 31.09
N ASN A 698 -20.23 39.63 31.48
CA ASN A 698 -18.87 40.11 31.78
C ASN A 698 -18.17 39.43 32.96
N LEU A 699 -16.83 39.54 32.94
CA LEU A 699 -15.90 39.98 33.97
C LEU A 699 -14.89 38.98 34.60
N HIS A 700 -13.68 39.38 34.41
CA HIS A 700 -12.48 39.44 35.28
C HIS A 700 -11.33 38.49 35.02
N SER A 701 -10.32 39.07 34.42
CA SER A 701 -8.89 38.82 34.70
C SER A 701 -8.50 39.62 35.95
N PRO A 702 -7.38 39.45 36.61
CA PRO A 702 -6.00 39.50 36.15
C PRO A 702 -4.95 38.79 37.08
N PRO A 703 -3.65 39.17 37.13
CA PRO A 703 -2.52 38.61 36.45
C PRO A 703 -1.36 38.20 37.44
N PRO A 704 -0.05 38.33 37.03
CA PRO A 704 0.97 37.29 37.16
C PRO A 704 2.06 37.59 38.23
N SER A 705 2.99 36.70 38.45
CA SER A 705 4.34 36.97 38.98
C SER A 705 5.26 35.76 38.74
N SER A 706 6.31 35.89 37.92
CA SER A 706 7.69 36.36 38.15
C SER A 706 8.48 35.49 39.12
N SER A 707 9.52 34.86 38.73
CA SER A 707 10.92 35.25 38.66
C SER A 707 11.88 34.07 38.94
N THR A 708 12.90 33.97 38.07
CA THR A 708 14.35 33.90 38.34
C THR A 708 14.89 32.60 39.00
N ASP A 709 15.99 32.03 38.72
CA ASP A 709 17.22 32.40 37.96
C ASP A 709 18.23 31.23 38.12
N THR A 710 19.21 31.15 37.22
CA THR A 710 20.58 30.63 37.40
C THR A 710 20.77 29.11 37.58
N GLY A 711 21.60 28.38 36.93
CA GLY A 711 22.86 28.65 36.22
C GLY A 711 23.74 27.39 36.27
N SER A 712 24.56 27.27 35.25
CA SER A 712 25.90 26.65 35.14
C SER A 712 26.08 25.12 35.17
N GLU A 713 26.53 24.61 34.06
CA GLU A 713 27.86 24.03 33.70
C GLU A 713 28.36 22.81 34.51
N ALA A 714 28.66 21.70 33.82
CA ALA A 714 30.00 21.18 33.53
C ALA A 714 30.02 19.65 33.31
N ARG A 715 30.51 19.26 32.15
CA ARG A 715 31.51 18.23 31.78
C ARG A 715 31.82 17.07 32.77
N ALA A 716 31.81 15.85 32.26
CA ALA A 716 32.95 14.96 31.96
C ALA A 716 32.60 13.47 32.07
N SER A 717 32.77 12.79 30.97
CA SER A 717 33.44 11.52 30.62
C SER A 717 33.76 10.48 31.71
N LEU A 718 33.60 9.24 31.26
CA LEU A 718 34.44 8.04 31.33
C LEU A 718 33.83 6.79 31.99
N ASP A 719 33.77 5.76 31.18
CA ASP A 719 34.12 4.34 31.35
C ASP A 719 33.66 3.53 32.56
N GLY A 720 33.23 2.31 32.22
CA GLY A 720 33.60 1.13 33.03
C GLY A 720 32.50 0.13 33.35
N SER A 721 32.37 -0.85 32.47
CA SER A 721 32.27 -2.31 32.72
C SER A 721 31.58 -2.85 33.99
N SER A 722 30.68 -3.79 33.71
CA SER A 722 30.51 -5.13 34.32
C SER A 722 29.59 -5.32 35.56
N ALA A 723 28.70 -6.29 35.30
CA ALA A 723 28.32 -7.41 36.13
C ALA A 723 27.19 -7.29 37.23
N VAL A 724 26.08 -7.98 36.87
CA VAL A 724 25.36 -8.97 37.73
C VAL A 724 24.80 -8.55 39.07
N ARG A 725 23.49 -8.51 39.18
CA ARG A 725 22.63 -9.39 40.01
C ARG A 725 21.20 -8.86 40.18
N SER A 726 20.30 -9.80 39.92
CA SER A 726 18.93 -9.94 40.38
C SER A 726 18.54 -9.18 41.67
N VAL A 727 17.34 -8.59 41.67
CA VAL A 727 16.28 -8.82 42.69
C VAL A 727 14.96 -8.24 42.20
N ALA A 728 13.91 -9.00 42.49
CA ALA A 728 12.50 -8.79 42.24
C ALA A 728 11.95 -7.50 42.87
N SER A 729 10.94 -6.91 42.25
CA SER A 729 9.66 -6.64 42.89
C SER A 729 8.77 -5.71 42.08
N GLU A 730 7.52 -6.14 42.06
CA GLU A 730 6.28 -5.36 42.11
C GLU A 730 5.80 -4.60 40.86
N ASP A 731 4.81 -5.23 40.27
CA ASP A 731 3.77 -4.64 39.43
C ASP A 731 2.97 -3.56 40.17
N PRO A 732 2.59 -2.51 39.53
CA PRO A 732 1.32 -1.87 39.78
C PRO A 732 0.38 -2.09 38.57
N ARG A 733 -0.71 -2.78 38.84
CA ARG A 733 -1.87 -2.90 37.94
C ARG A 733 -2.45 -1.52 37.65
N PRO A 734 -2.82 -1.23 36.37
CA PRO A 734 -3.74 -0.14 36.08
C PRO A 734 -5.17 -0.64 36.28
N GLY A 735 -5.94 0.12 37.04
CA GLY A 735 -7.36 -0.07 37.23
C GLY A 735 -8.11 0.10 35.90
N THR A 736 -8.86 -0.90 35.54
CA THR A 736 -9.84 -0.86 34.47
C THR A 736 -11.04 -0.04 34.87
N ALA A 737 -11.26 1.09 34.25
CA ALA A 737 -12.52 1.82 34.30
C ALA A 737 -13.55 1.06 33.47
N VAL A 738 -14.34 0.23 34.15
CA VAL A 738 -15.56 -0.35 33.59
C VAL A 738 -16.72 0.57 33.98
N SER A 739 -17.05 1.49 33.10
CA SER A 739 -18.23 2.33 33.23
C SER A 739 -18.85 2.51 31.83
N GLY A 740 -19.92 1.77 31.60
CA GLY A 740 -20.75 1.95 30.41
C GLY A 740 -21.56 0.75 29.95
N ARG A 741 -21.20 -0.47 30.34
CA ARG A 741 -21.89 -1.68 29.86
C ARG A 741 -23.05 -2.21 30.74
N SER A 742 -23.19 -1.73 31.97
CA SER A 742 -24.24 -2.22 32.89
C SER A 742 -25.68 -1.90 32.45
N GLY A 743 -25.89 -0.83 31.70
CA GLY A 743 -27.21 -0.46 31.22
C GLY A 743 -27.77 -1.34 30.09
N ARG A 744 -26.90 -1.95 29.30
CA ARG A 744 -27.31 -2.82 28.19
C ARG A 744 -27.72 -4.22 28.68
N VAL A 745 -27.05 -4.72 29.69
CA VAL A 745 -27.33 -6.04 30.27
C VAL A 745 -28.68 -6.07 31.00
N ARG A 746 -29.03 -4.99 31.73
CA ARG A 746 -30.35 -4.88 32.34
C ARG A 746 -31.52 -4.81 31.33
N LYS A 747 -31.28 -4.17 30.20
CA LYS A 747 -32.27 -4.14 29.10
C LYS A 747 -32.46 -5.51 28.46
N ARG A 748 -31.40 -6.33 28.42
CA ARG A 748 -31.47 -7.70 27.89
C ARG A 748 -32.33 -8.62 28.73
N LEU A 749 -32.25 -8.51 30.08
CA LEU A 749 -33.07 -9.33 30.98
C LEU A 749 -34.53 -8.93 30.97
N SER A 750 -34.88 -7.66 30.78
CA SER A 750 -36.24 -7.19 30.70
C SER A 750 -36.98 -7.56 29.42
N LEU A 751 -36.25 -7.82 28.33
CA LEU A 751 -36.80 -8.27 27.05
C LEU A 751 -37.08 -9.79 27.02
N LEU A 752 -36.35 -10.57 27.84
CA LEU A 752 -36.56 -12.02 27.99
C LEU A 752 -37.68 -12.39 29.02
N GLY A 753 -38.38 -11.44 29.56
CA GLY A 753 -39.57 -11.63 30.33
C GLY A 753 -40.75 -12.16 29.49
N ILE A 754 -40.46 -13.11 28.62
CA ILE A 754 -41.47 -13.87 27.87
C ILE A 754 -42.02 -14.90 28.84
N GLY A 755 -43.03 -14.54 29.50
CA GLY A 755 -44.36 -14.85 29.05
C GLY A 755 -44.72 -16.25 29.34
N ARG A 756 -45.00 -16.54 30.60
CA ARG A 756 -46.16 -17.40 30.88
C ARG A 756 -47.35 -16.71 30.27
N SER A 757 -47.70 -17.01 29.04
CA SER A 757 -49.05 -16.86 28.55
C SER A 757 -49.72 -18.20 28.62
N GLY A 758 -50.62 -18.29 29.58
CA GLY A 758 -51.59 -19.32 29.62
C GLY A 758 -52.42 -19.38 28.35
N SER A 759 -52.68 -20.60 27.98
CA SER A 759 -53.73 -21.04 27.14
C SER A 759 -55.02 -20.23 27.30
N ARG A 760 -55.57 -19.70 26.17
CA ARG A 760 -57.00 -19.57 25.91
C ARG A 760 -57.24 -19.40 24.43
N GLU A 761 -57.81 -20.49 23.87
CA GLU A 761 -59.00 -20.58 23.01
C GLU A 761 -59.40 -19.37 22.16
N ALA A 762 -59.43 -19.62 20.84
CA ALA A 762 -60.56 -19.36 19.94
C ALA A 762 -60.26 -20.03 18.59
N GLU A 763 -60.76 -21.12 18.31
CA GLU A 763 -61.98 -21.61 17.66
C GLU A 763 -62.50 -20.76 16.48
N LYS A 764 -62.57 -21.49 15.31
CA LYS A 764 -63.49 -21.31 14.17
C LYS A 764 -63.18 -20.23 13.15
N THR A 765 -62.95 -20.63 11.91
CA THR A 765 -63.92 -20.96 10.83
C THR A 765 -63.18 -21.38 9.56
N ARG A 766 -63.25 -22.54 9.05
CA ARG A 766 -64.13 -23.23 8.08
C ARG A 766 -64.58 -22.40 6.88
N ALA A 767 -64.09 -22.80 5.67
CA ALA A 767 -64.88 -23.11 4.45
C ALA A 767 -63.90 -23.38 3.30
N LYS A 768 -63.84 -24.58 2.81
CA LYS A 768 -64.56 -25.16 1.67
C LYS A 768 -64.08 -24.67 0.31
N ALA A 769 -63.62 -25.55 -0.44
CA ALA A 769 -64.01 -26.25 -1.68
C ALA A 769 -62.86 -26.12 -2.69
N GLY A 770 -62.51 -27.09 -3.47
CA GLY A 770 -62.99 -28.34 -3.98
C GLY A 770 -62.18 -28.69 -5.21
N VAL A 771 -61.87 -29.96 -5.30
CA VAL A 771 -62.16 -30.87 -6.38
C VAL A 771 -61.56 -30.62 -7.78
N GLY A 772 -60.90 -31.65 -8.24
CA GLY A 772 -60.69 -32.05 -9.63
C GLY A 772 -59.22 -32.01 -10.04
N GLY A 773 -58.58 -33.03 -10.43
CA GLY A 773 -58.90 -34.39 -10.88
C GLY A 773 -57.93 -34.78 -11.98
N MET A 774 -57.41 -35.95 -11.87
CA MET A 774 -56.94 -36.86 -12.95
C MET A 774 -55.90 -36.30 -13.94
N GLY A 775 -54.84 -36.93 -14.18
CA GLY A 775 -54.56 -38.25 -14.71
C GLY A 775 -53.24 -38.21 -15.49
N GLY A 776 -52.57 -39.28 -15.42
CA GLY A 776 -51.98 -40.07 -16.52
C GLY A 776 -50.52 -39.79 -16.73
N VAL A 777 -49.66 -40.68 -16.29
CA VAL A 777 -49.17 -41.89 -16.92
C VAL A 777 -48.04 -41.67 -17.95
N MET A 778 -46.94 -42.36 -17.64
CA MET A 778 -45.94 -43.04 -18.47
C MET A 778 -44.80 -42.22 -19.14
N GLU A 779 -43.64 -42.67 -18.78
CA GLU A 779 -42.65 -43.50 -19.51
C GLU A 779 -41.74 -42.68 -20.42
N GLU A 780 -40.52 -42.82 -20.31
CA GLU A 780 -39.43 -43.71 -20.54
C GLU A 780 -38.28 -43.02 -21.31
N LYS A 781 -37.11 -43.33 -20.85
CA LYS A 781 -35.85 -43.60 -21.57
C LYS A 781 -35.05 -42.53 -22.31
N SER A 782 -33.85 -42.46 -21.77
CA SER A 782 -32.51 -42.61 -22.41
C SER A 782 -32.14 -41.74 -23.61
N GLY A 783 -30.98 -41.15 -23.41
CA GLY A 783 -30.11 -40.58 -24.40
C GLY A 783 -28.96 -39.90 -23.70
#